data_41f70ee5ec3f85f46606391783a34dea
#
_entry.id   41f70ee5ec3f85f46606391783a34dea
#
_cell.length_a   1.000
_cell.length_b   1.000
_cell.length_c   1.000
_cell.angle_alpha   90.00
_cell.angle_beta   90.00
_cell.angle_gamma   90.00
#
_symmetry.space_group_name_H-M   'P 1'
#
loop_
_entity.id
_entity.type
_entity.pdbx_description
1 polymer ?
#
loop_
_entity_poly.entity_id
_entity_poly.type
_entity_poly.pdbx_seq_one_letter_code
_entity_poly.pdbx_strand_id
1 'polypeptide(L)'
;MVDRFLFIFLFISNTEVPVDFPSRFDVIVVGGGHAGTEAALAAARMGVKTLLLSHNIETLGQMSCNPAIGGIGKSHLVKEIDALDGAMALATDQAGIQFRTLNSRKGPAVRATRAQADRILYKAAIRHKLENQENLWLFQQSAEDLIVEDGAARGVITQTGIRFNSKTVVLTAGTFLGGVIHIGLQNHSGGRAGDPPSIGLAQKLRALPFRVDRLKTGTPPRIDARTVDFSKMQAQPGDDIDPVMSYMGNRAMHPRQIECFITHTNERTHDIIRAGMDRSPMYTGVIEGVGPRYCPSIEDKIVRFADKNSHQIFIEPEGLTTHELYPNGISTSLPFDVQIELVRSMKGMENAHIIRPGYAIEYDYFNPQDLKYSLETKHMPGLFFAGQINGTTGYEEAGAQGLLAGLNAALLAQDKDAWTPRRDEAYLGVLVDDLISMGTKEPYRMFTSRAEYRLILREDNADMRLTEKGRELGLVSDERWAAFCKKREAIELETQRLKSSWIVPNTPEADSINPKLETPITHEYSLLDLLKRPNIVYSDIANLKNSLDEPVDEQVSEQVQIAVKYAGYITRQAEDIERLRRQENTALPDDLDYSKMEGLSNEIKQKLTQLRPATLAAASRIQGVTPAAVSLLLIHLKKRAIARKSA
;
A
#
# COMPACT_ATOMS: atom_id res chain seq x y z
N MET A 1 39.36 1.60 66.30
CA MET A 1 38.16 2.42 66.12
C MET A 1 38.17 2.86 64.64
N VAL A 2 37.44 2.19 63.82
CA VAL A 2 37.34 2.49 62.37
C VAL A 2 35.88 2.84 62.15
N ASP A 3 35.59 4.14 61.92
CA ASP A 3 34.26 4.64 61.64
C ASP A 3 33.82 4.15 60.24
N ARG A 4 32.73 3.42 60.22
CA ARG A 4 32.00 3.06 59.00
C ARG A 4 31.10 4.22 58.59
N PHE A 5 31.49 4.98 57.57
CA PHE A 5 30.56 5.89 56.86
C PHE A 5 29.59 5.09 56.00
N LEU A 6 28.34 5.08 56.43
CA LEU A 6 27.24 4.52 55.69
C LEU A 6 26.77 5.56 54.65
N PHE A 7 27.16 5.43 53.37
CA PHE A 7 26.59 6.23 52.29
C PHE A 7 25.17 5.71 51.98
N ILE A 8 24.16 6.40 52.47
CA ILE A 8 22.80 6.21 52.03
C ILE A 8 22.67 6.88 50.67
N PHE A 9 22.65 6.10 49.58
CA PHE A 9 22.20 6.55 48.27
C PHE A 9 20.69 6.77 48.35
N LEU A 10 20.26 8.00 48.57
CA LEU A 10 18.91 8.46 48.29
C LEU A 10 18.73 8.42 46.76
N PHE A 11 18.08 7.37 46.25
CA PHE A 11 17.45 7.42 44.94
C PHE A 11 16.35 8.50 45.02
N ILE A 12 16.68 9.71 44.66
CA ILE A 12 15.69 10.71 44.30
C ILE A 12 15.12 10.23 42.97
N SER A 13 13.97 9.57 42.99
CA SER A 13 13.17 9.43 41.81
C SER A 13 12.77 10.84 41.38
N ASN A 14 13.49 11.39 40.41
CA ASN A 14 13.01 12.56 39.67
C ASN A 14 11.74 12.12 38.93
N THR A 15 10.60 12.19 39.61
CA THR A 15 9.31 12.25 38.94
C THR A 15 9.23 13.63 38.32
N GLU A 16 9.80 13.78 37.11
CA GLU A 16 9.55 14.98 36.32
C GLU A 16 8.03 15.12 36.20
N VAL A 17 7.51 16.29 36.60
CA VAL A 17 6.08 16.57 36.46
C VAL A 17 5.77 16.54 34.95
N PRO A 18 4.82 15.70 34.50
CA PRO A 18 4.48 15.67 33.10
C PRO A 18 4.08 17.06 32.61
N VAL A 19 4.68 17.50 31.50
CA VAL A 19 4.40 18.81 30.92
C VAL A 19 3.31 18.63 29.85
N ASP A 20 2.14 19.21 30.11
CA ASP A 20 1.10 19.28 29.09
C ASP A 20 1.50 20.29 27.99
N PHE A 21 1.43 19.85 26.73
CA PHE A 21 1.61 20.75 25.60
C PHE A 21 0.45 21.76 25.55
N PRO A 22 0.73 23.08 25.38
CA PRO A 22 -0.29 24.12 25.55
C PRO A 22 -1.50 24.03 24.64
N SER A 23 -1.37 23.35 23.50
CA SER A 23 -2.45 23.20 22.52
C SER A 23 -2.99 21.78 22.50
N ARG A 24 -4.32 21.67 22.36
CA ARG A 24 -4.97 20.39 22.03
C ARG A 24 -5.06 20.21 20.52
N PHE A 25 -4.97 18.98 20.07
CA PHE A 25 -5.14 18.58 18.69
C PHE A 25 -6.47 17.81 18.52
N ASP A 26 -6.98 17.73 17.31
CA ASP A 26 -8.10 16.85 17.00
C ASP A 26 -7.57 15.45 16.68
N VAL A 27 -6.49 15.35 15.90
CA VAL A 27 -5.83 14.10 15.50
C VAL A 27 -4.34 14.15 15.81
N ILE A 28 -3.80 13.11 16.43
CA ILE A 28 -2.36 12.89 16.53
C ILE A 28 -2.00 11.66 15.72
N VAL A 29 -1.04 11.80 14.80
CA VAL A 29 -0.45 10.71 14.03
C VAL A 29 0.94 10.41 14.56
N VAL A 30 1.21 9.17 14.92
CA VAL A 30 2.51 8.71 15.43
C VAL A 30 3.23 7.90 14.36
N GLY A 31 4.39 8.39 13.93
CA GLY A 31 5.24 7.78 12.91
C GLY A 31 5.23 8.53 11.58
N GLY A 32 6.41 8.80 11.02
CA GLY A 32 6.61 9.60 9.81
C GLY A 32 6.88 8.78 8.54
N GLY A 33 6.51 7.48 8.53
CA GLY A 33 6.58 6.63 7.33
C GLY A 33 5.40 6.88 6.38
N HIS A 34 5.28 6.07 5.31
CA HIS A 34 4.25 6.27 4.27
C HIS A 34 2.81 6.26 4.82
N ALA A 35 2.51 5.43 5.81
CA ALA A 35 1.20 5.46 6.46
C ALA A 35 0.97 6.76 7.24
N GLY A 36 1.95 7.19 8.03
CA GLY A 36 1.79 8.39 8.85
C GLY A 36 1.77 9.67 8.04
N THR A 37 2.54 9.76 6.96
CA THR A 37 2.52 10.94 6.07
C THR A 37 1.16 11.10 5.39
N GLU A 38 0.60 10.03 4.84
CA GLU A 38 -0.73 10.07 4.21
C GLU A 38 -1.85 10.29 5.25
N ALA A 39 -1.74 9.70 6.45
CA ALA A 39 -2.72 9.91 7.52
C ALA A 39 -2.75 11.37 8.00
N ALA A 40 -1.58 11.96 8.23
CA ALA A 40 -1.46 13.34 8.68
C ALA A 40 -1.97 14.34 7.63
N LEU A 41 -1.58 14.13 6.37
CA LEU A 41 -2.07 14.96 5.26
C LEU A 41 -3.58 14.84 5.07
N ALA A 42 -4.14 13.62 5.13
CA ALA A 42 -5.57 13.42 4.99
C ALA A 42 -6.37 14.12 6.11
N ALA A 43 -5.97 13.94 7.36
CA ALA A 43 -6.64 14.58 8.48
C ALA A 43 -6.55 16.12 8.39
N ALA A 44 -5.37 16.66 8.10
CA ALA A 44 -5.17 18.11 7.99
C ALA A 44 -5.97 18.75 6.85
N ARG A 45 -6.05 18.08 5.67
CA ARG A 45 -6.88 18.56 4.54
C ARG A 45 -8.37 18.62 4.88
N MET A 46 -8.85 17.75 5.76
CA MET A 46 -10.23 17.80 6.25
C MET A 46 -10.49 18.93 7.25
N GLY A 47 -9.51 19.81 7.48
CA GLY A 47 -9.64 21.02 8.30
C GLY A 47 -9.53 20.76 9.81
N VAL A 48 -9.11 19.59 10.27
CA VAL A 48 -8.89 19.31 11.69
C VAL A 48 -7.45 19.58 12.11
N LYS A 49 -7.26 20.08 13.32
CA LYS A 49 -5.94 20.36 13.87
C LYS A 49 -5.16 19.08 14.12
N THR A 50 -4.15 18.83 13.30
CA THR A 50 -3.40 17.57 13.24
C THR A 50 -1.96 17.74 13.71
N LEU A 51 -1.48 16.80 14.53
CA LEU A 51 -0.06 16.68 14.90
C LEU A 51 0.52 15.42 14.26
N LEU A 52 1.64 15.55 13.55
CA LEU A 52 2.49 14.42 13.18
C LEU A 52 3.68 14.36 14.12
N LEU A 53 3.71 13.33 14.95
CA LEU A 53 4.78 13.04 15.89
C LEU A 53 5.71 11.97 15.32
N SER A 54 6.99 12.29 15.16
CA SER A 54 8.02 11.36 14.66
C SER A 54 9.28 11.43 15.50
N HIS A 55 9.95 10.32 15.71
CA HIS A 55 11.25 10.30 16.41
C HIS A 55 12.32 11.08 15.65
N ASN A 56 12.19 11.25 14.33
CA ASN A 56 13.13 12.01 13.52
C ASN A 56 12.42 12.61 12.30
N ILE A 57 12.32 13.95 12.24
CA ILE A 57 11.71 14.67 11.12
C ILE A 57 12.56 14.61 9.84
N GLU A 58 13.88 14.38 9.95
CA GLU A 58 14.77 14.21 8.79
C GLU A 58 14.50 12.92 8.00
N THR A 59 13.71 11.99 8.57
CA THR A 59 13.37 10.71 7.96
C THR A 59 11.90 10.59 7.56
N LEU A 60 11.15 11.70 7.52
CA LEU A 60 9.77 11.72 7.02
C LEU A 60 9.71 11.23 5.56
N GLY A 61 8.82 10.29 5.26
CA GLY A 61 8.68 9.70 3.92
C GLY A 61 9.83 8.78 3.50
N GLN A 62 10.73 8.37 4.42
CA GLN A 62 11.90 7.56 4.10
C GLN A 62 11.53 6.18 3.52
N MET A 63 12.09 5.87 2.37
CA MET A 63 12.05 4.53 1.77
C MET A 63 13.09 3.63 2.45
N SER A 64 12.65 2.74 3.33
CA SER A 64 13.54 1.90 4.15
C SER A 64 14.07 0.67 3.41
N CYS A 65 13.37 0.23 2.38
CA CYS A 65 13.66 -0.97 1.60
C CYS A 65 13.90 -0.59 0.13
N ASN A 66 13.33 -1.32 -0.83
CA ASN A 66 13.45 -1.03 -2.26
C ASN A 66 13.01 0.42 -2.56
N PRO A 67 13.83 1.26 -3.22
CA PRO A 67 13.46 2.61 -3.58
C PRO A 67 12.54 2.65 -4.83
N ALA A 68 11.42 1.97 -4.76
CA ALA A 68 10.46 1.89 -5.84
C ALA A 68 9.02 2.02 -5.35
N ILE A 69 8.18 2.69 -6.13
CA ILE A 69 6.74 2.85 -5.90
C ILE A 69 5.97 2.23 -7.06
N GLY A 70 4.88 1.55 -6.76
CA GLY A 70 4.00 0.94 -7.75
C GLY A 70 4.36 -0.51 -8.09
N GLY A 71 3.86 -0.98 -9.23
CA GLY A 71 3.90 -2.37 -9.64
C GLY A 71 2.55 -3.05 -9.54
N ILE A 72 2.49 -4.33 -9.93
CA ILE A 72 1.24 -5.09 -10.08
C ILE A 72 0.44 -5.13 -8.76
N GLY A 73 -0.78 -4.60 -8.79
CA GLY A 73 -1.66 -4.46 -7.62
C GLY A 73 -1.33 -3.26 -6.74
N LYS A 74 -0.09 -2.79 -6.73
CA LYS A 74 0.40 -1.70 -5.88
C LYS A 74 0.14 -0.32 -6.49
N SER A 75 0.41 -0.14 -7.78
CA SER A 75 0.07 1.12 -8.47
C SER A 75 -1.43 1.43 -8.43
N HIS A 76 -2.27 0.40 -8.36
CA HIS A 76 -3.71 0.58 -8.16
C HIS A 76 -4.01 1.30 -6.84
N LEU A 77 -3.33 0.91 -5.74
CA LEU A 77 -3.43 1.63 -4.46
C LEU A 77 -2.86 3.04 -4.55
N VAL A 78 -1.70 3.22 -5.21
CA VAL A 78 -1.08 4.55 -5.39
C VAL A 78 -2.01 5.50 -6.14
N LYS A 79 -2.63 5.03 -7.23
CA LYS A 79 -3.60 5.82 -8.01
C LYS A 79 -4.88 6.13 -7.21
N GLU A 80 -5.31 5.23 -6.33
CA GLU A 80 -6.46 5.49 -5.43
C GLU A 80 -6.10 6.50 -4.31
N ILE A 81 -4.88 6.41 -3.76
CA ILE A 81 -4.33 7.43 -2.86
C ILE A 81 -4.30 8.78 -3.57
N ASP A 82 -3.81 8.83 -4.80
CA ASP A 82 -3.73 10.04 -5.62
C ASP A 82 -5.12 10.61 -5.92
N ALA A 83 -6.08 9.77 -6.32
CA ALA A 83 -7.48 10.17 -6.58
C ALA A 83 -8.13 10.86 -5.36
N LEU A 84 -7.69 10.51 -4.16
CA LEU A 84 -8.10 11.10 -2.88
C LEU A 84 -7.16 12.21 -2.39
N ASP A 85 -6.34 12.77 -3.29
CA ASP A 85 -5.41 13.87 -3.05
C ASP A 85 -4.23 13.54 -2.13
N GLY A 86 -3.83 12.26 -2.05
CA GLY A 86 -2.63 11.83 -1.35
C GLY A 86 -1.34 12.29 -2.02
N ALA A 87 -0.23 12.22 -1.30
CA ALA A 87 1.05 12.79 -1.73
C ALA A 87 1.94 11.81 -2.51
N MET A 88 1.76 10.48 -2.30
CA MET A 88 2.69 9.45 -2.77
C MET A 88 2.93 9.48 -4.27
N ALA A 89 1.89 9.61 -5.09
CA ALA A 89 2.00 9.55 -6.55
C ALA A 89 2.75 10.76 -7.11
N LEU A 90 2.38 11.98 -6.68
CA LEU A 90 3.03 13.20 -7.14
C LEU A 90 4.49 13.28 -6.68
N ALA A 91 4.79 12.87 -5.44
CA ALA A 91 6.16 12.75 -4.95
C ALA A 91 6.96 11.72 -5.77
N THR A 92 6.30 10.67 -6.29
CA THR A 92 6.93 9.69 -7.17
C THR A 92 7.28 10.29 -8.53
N ASP A 93 6.41 11.11 -9.14
CA ASP A 93 6.74 11.81 -10.38
C ASP A 93 7.91 12.78 -10.20
N GLN A 94 7.99 13.46 -9.06
CA GLN A 94 9.09 14.37 -8.72
C GLN A 94 10.42 13.67 -8.40
N ALA A 95 10.39 12.38 -8.10
CA ALA A 95 11.57 11.62 -7.66
C ALA A 95 11.88 10.39 -8.51
N GLY A 96 11.04 10.03 -9.46
CA GLY A 96 11.16 8.82 -10.26
C GLY A 96 12.31 8.94 -11.29
N ILE A 97 13.27 8.03 -11.20
CA ILE A 97 14.49 8.01 -12.02
C ILE A 97 14.48 6.89 -13.07
N GLN A 98 13.45 6.05 -13.06
CA GLN A 98 13.13 5.08 -14.10
C GLN A 98 11.65 4.73 -13.99
N PHE A 99 10.93 4.77 -15.10
CA PHE A 99 9.51 4.42 -15.15
C PHE A 99 9.26 3.25 -16.10
N ARG A 100 8.32 2.37 -15.72
CA ARG A 100 7.89 1.24 -16.55
C ARG A 100 6.43 0.91 -16.34
N THR A 101 5.75 0.56 -17.43
CA THR A 101 4.42 0.00 -17.43
C THR A 101 4.48 -1.52 -17.47
N LEU A 102 4.22 -2.15 -16.34
CA LEU A 102 4.18 -3.60 -16.23
C LEU A 102 2.89 -4.16 -16.84
N ASN A 103 2.94 -5.37 -17.41
CA ASN A 103 1.79 -6.02 -18.04
C ASN A 103 1.13 -5.18 -19.16
N SER A 104 1.83 -4.27 -19.81
CA SER A 104 1.31 -3.42 -20.89
C SER A 104 0.56 -4.20 -21.98
N ARG A 105 1.01 -5.42 -22.29
CA ARG A 105 0.40 -6.32 -23.29
C ARG A 105 -0.76 -7.19 -22.78
N LYS A 106 -1.04 -7.20 -21.47
CA LYS A 106 -2.07 -8.06 -20.85
C LYS A 106 -3.43 -7.36 -20.67
N GLY A 107 -3.53 -6.12 -21.06
CA GLY A 107 -4.75 -5.32 -20.98
C GLY A 107 -4.88 -4.48 -19.70
N PRO A 108 -5.84 -3.53 -19.69
CA PRO A 108 -5.93 -2.47 -18.68
C PRO A 108 -6.23 -2.98 -17.25
N ALA A 109 -6.92 -4.11 -17.12
CA ALA A 109 -7.30 -4.68 -15.81
C ALA A 109 -6.11 -5.08 -14.92
N VAL A 110 -4.92 -5.28 -15.50
CA VAL A 110 -3.72 -5.71 -14.77
C VAL A 110 -2.48 -4.91 -15.15
N ARG A 111 -2.63 -3.88 -15.97
CA ARG A 111 -1.56 -2.92 -16.28
C ARG A 111 -1.18 -2.22 -14.99
N ALA A 112 0.10 -1.95 -14.81
CA ALA A 112 0.61 -1.42 -13.56
C ALA A 112 1.85 -0.55 -13.77
N THR A 113 1.78 0.70 -13.36
CA THR A 113 2.90 1.64 -13.39
C THR A 113 3.87 1.34 -12.24
N ARG A 114 5.18 1.35 -12.53
CA ARG A 114 6.25 1.22 -11.53
C ARG A 114 7.30 2.27 -11.79
N ALA A 115 7.69 2.98 -10.75
CA ALA A 115 8.80 3.92 -10.75
C ALA A 115 9.89 3.48 -9.77
N GLN A 116 11.14 3.47 -10.24
CA GLN A 116 12.31 3.51 -9.37
C GLN A 116 12.52 4.95 -8.93
N ALA A 117 12.71 5.22 -7.64
CA ALA A 117 12.78 6.57 -7.11
C ALA A 117 14.16 6.90 -6.52
N ASP A 118 14.56 8.15 -6.65
CA ASP A 118 15.62 8.73 -5.86
C ASP A 118 15.11 8.98 -4.44
N ARG A 119 15.71 8.32 -3.45
CA ARG A 119 15.29 8.41 -2.04
C ARG A 119 15.36 9.81 -1.47
N ILE A 120 16.35 10.60 -1.90
CA ILE A 120 16.57 11.96 -1.40
C ILE A 120 15.48 12.87 -1.95
N LEU A 121 15.22 12.79 -3.26
CA LEU A 121 14.19 13.59 -3.91
C LEU A 121 12.78 13.22 -3.40
N TYR A 122 12.48 11.92 -3.27
CA TYR A 122 11.17 11.48 -2.75
C TYR A 122 10.94 11.98 -1.33
N LYS A 123 11.93 11.82 -0.45
CA LYS A 123 11.85 12.30 0.93
C LYS A 123 11.68 13.82 0.99
N ALA A 124 12.41 14.57 0.15
CA ALA A 124 12.30 16.02 0.07
C ALA A 124 10.90 16.45 -0.40
N ALA A 125 10.33 15.78 -1.40
CA ALA A 125 8.98 16.05 -1.89
C ALA A 125 7.91 15.82 -0.80
N ILE A 126 7.98 14.69 -0.10
CA ILE A 126 7.07 14.39 1.01
C ILE A 126 7.21 15.39 2.15
N ARG A 127 8.45 15.71 2.56
CA ARG A 127 8.70 16.70 3.62
C ARG A 127 8.14 18.06 3.26
N HIS A 128 8.41 18.52 2.03
CA HIS A 128 7.88 19.79 1.53
C HIS A 128 6.34 19.84 1.61
N LYS A 129 5.66 18.76 1.21
CA LYS A 129 4.19 18.67 1.27
C LYS A 129 3.69 18.74 2.72
N LEU A 130 4.35 18.04 3.65
CA LEU A 130 3.98 18.05 5.08
C LEU A 130 4.18 19.43 5.75
N GLU A 131 5.31 20.07 5.49
CA GLU A 131 5.65 21.37 6.10
C GLU A 131 4.77 22.51 5.59
N ASN A 132 4.20 22.39 4.38
CA ASN A 132 3.32 23.41 3.77
C ASN A 132 1.83 23.06 3.87
N GLN A 133 1.45 21.96 4.54
CA GLN A 133 0.05 21.60 4.71
C GLN A 133 -0.59 22.41 5.83
N GLU A 134 -1.64 23.16 5.50
CA GLU A 134 -2.46 23.84 6.50
C GLU A 134 -3.03 22.85 7.54
N ASN A 135 -3.23 23.29 8.78
CA ASN A 135 -3.73 22.49 9.89
C ASN A 135 -2.83 21.31 10.30
N LEU A 136 -1.58 21.25 9.85
CA LEU A 136 -0.60 20.23 10.21
C LEU A 136 0.58 20.83 10.98
N TRP A 137 0.89 20.24 12.12
CA TRP A 137 2.06 20.53 12.93
C TRP A 137 2.96 19.31 13.01
N LEU A 138 4.27 19.53 12.92
CA LEU A 138 5.27 18.49 13.06
C LEU A 138 5.94 18.62 14.42
N PHE A 139 6.21 17.50 15.09
CA PHE A 139 6.98 17.49 16.33
C PHE A 139 7.94 16.31 16.39
N GLN A 140 9.20 16.56 16.75
CA GLN A 140 10.22 15.52 16.81
C GLN A 140 10.38 15.00 18.25
N GLN A 141 9.74 13.85 18.50
CA GLN A 141 9.94 13.02 19.71
C GLN A 141 9.40 11.61 19.43
N SER A 142 9.92 10.62 20.13
CA SER A 142 9.30 9.30 20.18
C SER A 142 8.07 9.30 21.07
N ALA A 143 6.98 8.66 20.63
CA ALA A 143 5.86 8.32 21.49
C ALA A 143 6.25 7.14 22.38
N GLU A 144 6.01 7.26 23.68
CA GLU A 144 6.35 6.24 24.69
C GLU A 144 5.12 5.59 25.29
N ASP A 145 4.00 6.34 25.38
CA ASP A 145 2.75 5.85 25.96
C ASP A 145 1.53 6.55 25.35
N LEU A 146 0.34 6.02 25.62
CA LEU A 146 -0.94 6.62 25.28
C LEU A 146 -1.56 7.31 26.50
N ILE A 147 -2.23 8.44 26.25
CA ILE A 147 -3.15 9.03 27.22
C ILE A 147 -4.50 8.32 27.03
N VAL A 148 -4.96 7.64 28.07
CA VAL A 148 -6.24 6.91 28.05
C VAL A 148 -7.16 7.51 29.10
N GLU A 149 -8.35 7.95 28.66
CA GLU A 149 -9.41 8.48 29.54
C GLU A 149 -10.71 7.72 29.23
N ASP A 150 -11.37 7.23 30.24
CA ASP A 150 -12.61 6.44 30.12
C ASP A 150 -12.52 5.27 29.10
N GLY A 151 -11.35 4.64 29.02
CA GLY A 151 -11.08 3.54 28.09
C GLY A 151 -10.86 3.95 26.63
N ALA A 152 -10.84 5.25 26.33
CA ALA A 152 -10.59 5.79 24.99
C ALA A 152 -9.20 6.44 24.90
N ALA A 153 -8.58 6.37 23.71
CA ALA A 153 -7.34 7.10 23.44
C ALA A 153 -7.64 8.61 23.35
N ARG A 154 -6.88 9.40 24.12
CA ARG A 154 -7.04 10.85 24.22
C ARG A 154 -5.73 11.61 24.06
N GLY A 155 -4.70 10.97 23.53
CA GLY A 155 -3.42 11.58 23.25
C GLY A 155 -2.26 10.64 23.43
N VAL A 156 -1.06 11.22 23.44
CA VAL A 156 0.20 10.49 23.57
C VAL A 156 1.12 11.17 24.58
N ILE A 157 2.00 10.37 25.18
CA ILE A 157 3.10 10.83 26.03
C ILE A 157 4.40 10.54 25.30
N THR A 158 5.26 11.52 25.19
CA THR A 158 6.57 11.37 24.56
C THR A 158 7.61 10.79 25.51
N GLN A 159 8.74 10.39 24.95
CA GLN A 159 9.91 9.88 25.69
C GLN A 159 10.41 10.84 26.79
N THR A 160 10.24 12.16 26.63
CA THR A 160 10.63 13.16 27.63
C THR A 160 9.47 13.58 28.54
N GLY A 161 8.35 12.85 28.52
CA GLY A 161 7.20 13.12 29.39
C GLY A 161 6.26 14.22 28.92
N ILE A 162 6.45 14.79 27.71
CA ILE A 162 5.52 15.77 27.15
C ILE A 162 4.20 15.06 26.78
N ARG A 163 3.10 15.62 27.25
CA ARG A 163 1.75 15.12 27.02
C ARG A 163 1.07 15.92 25.91
N PHE A 164 0.69 15.25 24.83
CA PHE A 164 -0.12 15.82 23.74
C PHE A 164 -1.54 15.26 23.82
N ASN A 165 -2.51 16.11 24.07
CA ASN A 165 -3.92 15.73 24.14
C ASN A 165 -4.59 15.85 22.77
N SER A 166 -5.45 14.88 22.43
CA SER A 166 -6.24 14.87 21.19
C SER A 166 -7.58 14.16 21.36
N LYS A 167 -8.45 14.23 20.33
CA LYS A 167 -9.67 13.43 20.27
C LYS A 167 -9.39 12.01 19.75
N THR A 168 -8.44 11.86 18.84
CA THR A 168 -8.07 10.59 18.20
C THR A 168 -6.57 10.45 18.01
N VAL A 169 -6.09 9.22 17.98
CA VAL A 169 -4.68 8.85 17.76
C VAL A 169 -4.58 7.82 16.66
N VAL A 170 -3.67 8.04 15.68
CA VAL A 170 -3.35 7.10 14.61
C VAL A 170 -1.93 6.59 14.81
N LEU A 171 -1.76 5.28 15.05
CA LEU A 171 -0.44 4.65 15.19
C LEU A 171 0.02 4.04 13.87
N THR A 172 1.21 4.44 13.42
CA THR A 172 1.81 4.00 12.15
C THR A 172 3.27 3.58 12.34
N ALA A 173 3.55 2.84 13.42
CA ALA A 173 4.89 2.62 13.95
C ALA A 173 5.83 1.76 13.06
N GLY A 174 5.34 1.14 12.01
CA GLY A 174 6.18 0.36 11.07
C GLY A 174 6.94 -0.79 11.75
N THR A 175 8.23 -0.93 11.43
CA THR A 175 9.12 -1.97 11.98
C THR A 175 9.71 -1.62 13.35
N PHE A 176 9.26 -0.53 13.99
CA PHE A 176 9.88 0.01 15.20
C PHE A 176 9.36 -0.61 16.49
N LEU A 177 8.10 -1.10 16.53
CA LEU A 177 7.52 -1.68 17.74
C LEU A 177 8.25 -2.97 18.15
N GLY A 178 8.96 -2.92 19.26
CA GLY A 178 9.76 -4.05 19.75
C GLY A 178 10.77 -4.54 18.71
N GLY A 179 11.29 -3.64 17.86
CA GLY A 179 12.15 -3.98 16.73
C GLY A 179 13.49 -4.58 17.12
N VAL A 180 13.87 -5.68 16.45
CA VAL A 180 15.17 -6.35 16.62
C VAL A 180 15.77 -6.62 15.24
N ILE A 181 16.99 -6.15 15.04
CA ILE A 181 17.79 -6.35 13.82
C ILE A 181 18.68 -7.56 13.99
N HIS A 182 18.72 -8.45 12.98
CA HIS A 182 19.51 -9.67 12.96
C HIS A 182 20.47 -9.70 11.77
N ILE A 183 21.75 -9.98 12.03
CA ILE A 183 22.81 -10.24 11.03
C ILE A 183 23.57 -11.49 11.48
N GLY A 184 23.33 -12.62 10.82
CA GLY A 184 23.74 -13.90 11.35
C GLY A 184 23.10 -14.15 12.72
N LEU A 185 23.85 -14.77 13.63
CA LEU A 185 23.37 -15.03 14.99
C LEU A 185 23.46 -13.82 15.93
N GLN A 186 24.01 -12.70 15.46
CA GLN A 186 24.06 -11.45 16.22
C GLN A 186 22.78 -10.64 16.01
N ASN A 187 22.29 -10.06 17.11
CA ASN A 187 21.14 -9.16 17.06
C ASN A 187 21.31 -7.95 17.98
N HIS A 188 20.55 -6.91 17.68
CA HIS A 188 20.45 -5.72 18.52
C HIS A 188 19.09 -5.05 18.33
N SER A 189 18.64 -4.32 19.33
CA SER A 189 17.41 -3.54 19.25
C SER A 189 17.55 -2.42 18.23
N GLY A 190 16.58 -2.28 17.35
CA GLY A 190 16.53 -1.24 16.31
C GLY A 190 15.22 -1.29 15.55
N GLY A 191 14.73 -0.12 15.10
CA GLY A 191 13.55 -0.04 14.25
C GLY A 191 13.90 -0.14 12.75
N ARG A 192 15.08 0.35 12.42
CA ARG A 192 15.73 0.33 11.09
C ARG A 192 17.22 0.53 11.33
N ALA A 193 18.09 0.15 10.36
CA ALA A 193 19.53 0.38 10.50
C ALA A 193 19.83 1.87 10.77
N GLY A 194 20.42 2.15 11.92
CA GLY A 194 20.73 3.50 12.39
C GLY A 194 19.61 4.22 13.16
N ASP A 195 18.41 3.64 13.26
CA ASP A 195 17.29 4.24 13.99
C ASP A 195 16.93 3.38 15.24
N PRO A 196 16.60 4.03 16.38
CA PRO A 196 16.23 3.33 17.60
C PRO A 196 14.88 2.61 17.46
N PRO A 197 14.60 1.56 18.24
CA PRO A 197 13.30 0.92 18.31
C PRO A 197 12.33 1.71 19.20
N SER A 198 11.03 1.42 19.10
CA SER A 198 9.99 1.88 20.02
C SER A 198 9.65 0.75 21.01
N ILE A 199 10.35 0.72 22.15
CA ILE A 199 10.21 -0.36 23.16
C ILE A 199 9.08 -0.04 24.14
N GLY A 200 9.07 1.16 24.74
CA GLY A 200 8.07 1.52 25.74
C GLY A 200 6.65 1.47 25.20
N LEU A 201 6.40 2.09 24.03
CA LEU A 201 5.10 2.02 23.38
C LEU A 201 4.71 0.56 23.04
N ALA A 202 5.66 -0.28 22.60
CA ALA A 202 5.40 -1.69 22.33
C ALA A 202 4.96 -2.44 23.59
N GLN A 203 5.63 -2.22 24.73
CA GLN A 203 5.28 -2.83 26.02
C GLN A 203 3.88 -2.40 26.46
N LYS A 204 3.56 -1.10 26.33
CA LYS A 204 2.23 -0.57 26.67
C LYS A 204 1.12 -1.17 25.82
N LEU A 205 1.32 -1.25 24.51
CA LEU A 205 0.35 -1.84 23.58
C LEU A 205 0.16 -3.34 23.84
N ARG A 206 1.22 -4.10 24.19
CA ARG A 206 1.13 -5.52 24.58
C ARG A 206 0.34 -5.75 25.86
N ALA A 207 0.28 -4.77 26.76
CA ALA A 207 -0.51 -4.83 27.99
C ALA A 207 -2.02 -4.59 27.75
N LEU A 208 -2.40 -4.11 26.58
CA LEU A 208 -3.79 -3.90 26.17
C LEU A 208 -4.39 -5.21 25.58
N PRO A 209 -5.71 -5.33 25.48
CA PRO A 209 -6.36 -6.58 25.05
C PRO A 209 -6.29 -6.83 23.54
N PHE A 210 -5.17 -6.48 22.91
CA PHE A 210 -4.92 -6.75 21.51
C PHE A 210 -4.21 -8.10 21.30
N ARG A 211 -4.52 -8.77 20.20
CA ARG A 211 -3.78 -9.95 19.77
C ARG A 211 -2.50 -9.50 19.06
N VAL A 212 -1.37 -9.70 19.72
CA VAL A 212 -0.04 -9.32 19.24
C VAL A 212 0.72 -10.56 18.80
N ASP A 213 1.46 -10.44 17.72
CA ASP A 213 2.40 -11.47 17.24
C ASP A 213 3.58 -10.77 16.55
N ARG A 214 4.55 -11.55 16.05
CA ARG A 214 5.75 -10.99 15.43
C ARG A 214 5.83 -11.32 13.95
N LEU A 215 6.21 -10.33 13.16
CA LEU A 215 6.54 -10.50 11.75
C LEU A 215 8.00 -10.14 11.48
N LYS A 216 8.52 -10.70 10.40
CA LYS A 216 9.90 -10.44 9.95
C LYS A 216 9.87 -9.89 8.52
N THR A 217 10.69 -8.88 8.26
CA THR A 217 11.07 -8.49 6.90
C THR A 217 12.59 -8.43 6.78
N GLY A 218 13.12 -8.25 5.57
CA GLY A 218 14.55 -8.18 5.35
C GLY A 218 14.92 -7.22 4.24
N THR A 219 16.19 -6.85 4.21
CA THR A 219 16.77 -5.98 3.18
C THR A 219 18.09 -6.57 2.68
N PRO A 220 18.45 -6.37 1.39
CA PRO A 220 19.75 -6.80 0.89
C PRO A 220 20.88 -5.88 1.36
N PRO A 221 22.14 -6.30 1.25
CA PRO A 221 23.28 -5.41 1.41
C PRO A 221 23.23 -4.28 0.38
N ARG A 222 23.81 -3.13 0.71
CA ARG A 222 23.97 -2.02 -0.24
C ARG A 222 25.38 -2.06 -0.83
N ILE A 223 25.45 -1.82 -2.13
CA ILE A 223 26.69 -1.99 -2.92
C ILE A 223 27.15 -0.63 -3.45
N ASP A 224 28.46 -0.39 -3.46
CA ASP A 224 29.05 0.78 -4.10
C ASP A 224 29.13 0.58 -5.61
N ALA A 225 28.40 1.38 -6.37
CA ALA A 225 28.33 1.33 -7.83
C ALA A 225 29.72 1.44 -8.51
N ARG A 226 30.67 2.14 -7.90
CA ARG A 226 32.03 2.31 -8.42
C ARG A 226 32.82 1.00 -8.47
N THR A 227 32.36 -0.02 -7.77
CA THR A 227 33.01 -1.34 -7.67
C THR A 227 32.30 -2.42 -8.49
N VAL A 228 31.28 -2.03 -9.27
CA VAL A 228 30.45 -2.93 -10.09
C VAL A 228 30.82 -2.77 -11.57
N ASP A 229 30.98 -3.88 -12.25
CA ASP A 229 31.22 -3.94 -13.69
C ASP A 229 29.90 -4.12 -14.46
N PHE A 230 29.26 -3.02 -14.76
CA PHE A 230 27.98 -3.01 -15.49
C PHE A 230 28.07 -3.56 -16.91
N SER A 231 29.27 -3.58 -17.53
CA SER A 231 29.45 -4.14 -18.88
C SER A 231 29.14 -5.64 -18.97
N LYS A 232 29.19 -6.33 -17.82
CA LYS A 232 28.90 -7.76 -17.69
C LYS A 232 27.41 -8.04 -17.37
N MET A 233 26.58 -6.99 -17.19
CA MET A 233 25.19 -7.09 -16.81
C MET A 233 24.27 -6.73 -17.99
N GLN A 234 23.01 -7.11 -17.90
CA GLN A 234 22.00 -6.68 -18.87
C GLN A 234 21.41 -5.35 -18.42
N ALA A 235 21.53 -4.33 -19.26
CA ALA A 235 20.86 -3.05 -19.04
C ALA A 235 19.34 -3.21 -19.13
N GLN A 236 18.62 -2.51 -18.26
CA GLN A 236 17.16 -2.44 -18.24
C GLN A 236 16.74 -0.97 -18.21
N PRO A 237 16.51 -0.34 -19.38
CA PRO A 237 16.01 1.03 -19.47
C PRO A 237 14.58 1.15 -18.96
N GLY A 238 14.11 2.38 -18.77
CA GLY A 238 12.70 2.74 -18.64
C GLY A 238 11.91 2.43 -19.92
N ASP A 239 10.64 2.82 -19.95
CA ASP A 239 9.84 2.78 -21.17
C ASP A 239 10.26 3.95 -22.10
N ASP A 240 10.08 3.81 -23.42
CA ASP A 240 10.40 4.88 -24.39
C ASP A 240 9.60 6.16 -24.14
N ILE A 241 8.37 5.99 -23.66
CA ILE A 241 7.49 7.05 -23.17
C ILE A 241 7.22 6.78 -21.70
N ASP A 242 7.81 7.58 -20.82
CA ASP A 242 7.65 7.42 -19.38
C ASP A 242 6.18 7.60 -18.96
N PRO A 243 5.58 6.60 -18.28
CA PRO A 243 4.26 6.77 -17.70
C PRO A 243 4.32 7.75 -16.52
N VAL A 244 3.23 8.46 -16.28
CA VAL A 244 3.06 9.39 -15.16
C VAL A 244 2.31 8.70 -14.02
N MET A 245 2.78 8.85 -12.79
CA MET A 245 2.17 8.19 -11.63
C MET A 245 0.94 8.94 -11.11
N SER A 246 0.98 10.27 -11.02
CA SER A 246 -0.12 11.10 -10.52
C SER A 246 -1.03 11.57 -11.66
N TYR A 247 -2.33 11.69 -11.40
CA TYR A 247 -3.27 12.37 -12.31
C TYR A 247 -2.99 13.88 -12.45
N MET A 248 -2.26 14.46 -11.48
CA MET A 248 -1.79 15.85 -11.50
C MET A 248 -0.35 15.98 -12.01
N GLY A 249 0.33 14.86 -12.25
CA GLY A 249 1.71 14.82 -12.71
C GLY A 249 1.84 15.06 -14.21
N ASN A 250 3.07 15.34 -14.62
CA ASN A 250 3.46 15.39 -16.03
C ASN A 250 4.93 14.99 -16.17
N ARG A 251 5.35 14.60 -17.38
CA ARG A 251 6.73 14.14 -17.67
C ARG A 251 7.80 15.19 -17.42
N ALA A 252 7.45 16.47 -17.44
CA ALA A 252 8.41 17.55 -17.14
C ALA A 252 8.81 17.62 -15.67
N MET A 253 8.05 16.97 -14.78
CA MET A 253 8.40 16.82 -13.36
C MET A 253 9.45 15.75 -13.12
N HIS A 254 9.61 14.80 -14.06
CA HIS A 254 10.53 13.68 -13.89
C HIS A 254 11.98 14.18 -13.90
N PRO A 255 12.80 13.78 -12.93
CA PRO A 255 14.22 14.07 -12.94
C PRO A 255 14.92 13.27 -14.05
N ARG A 256 16.24 13.43 -14.18
CA ARG A 256 17.05 12.67 -15.14
C ARG A 256 16.80 11.17 -14.99
N GLN A 257 16.43 10.50 -16.08
CA GLN A 257 16.20 9.06 -16.12
C GLN A 257 17.54 8.30 -16.23
N ILE A 258 17.60 7.14 -15.55
CA ILE A 258 18.77 6.25 -15.57
C ILE A 258 18.31 4.80 -15.70
N GLU A 259 19.25 3.93 -16.10
CA GLU A 259 18.96 2.51 -16.25
C GLU A 259 19.14 1.74 -14.94
N CYS A 260 18.36 0.67 -14.77
CA CYS A 260 18.66 -0.42 -13.86
C CYS A 260 19.42 -1.52 -14.61
N PHE A 261 20.01 -2.46 -13.87
CA PHE A 261 20.75 -3.57 -14.45
C PHE A 261 20.26 -4.91 -13.90
N ILE A 262 20.51 -5.97 -14.67
CA ILE A 262 20.12 -7.33 -14.28
C ILE A 262 21.38 -8.20 -14.25
N THR A 263 21.57 -8.89 -13.13
CA THR A 263 22.50 -10.02 -12.98
C THR A 263 21.75 -11.24 -12.41
N HIS A 264 22.47 -12.30 -12.14
CA HIS A 264 21.87 -13.56 -11.66
C HIS A 264 22.74 -14.20 -10.59
N THR A 265 22.11 -14.92 -9.67
CA THR A 265 22.82 -15.92 -8.85
C THR A 265 23.26 -17.09 -9.73
N ASN A 266 24.16 -17.90 -9.26
CA ASN A 266 24.68 -19.09 -9.92
C ASN A 266 24.91 -20.21 -8.89
N GLU A 267 25.35 -21.39 -9.31
CA GLU A 267 25.57 -22.52 -8.42
C GLU A 267 26.54 -22.19 -7.28
N ARG A 268 27.66 -21.50 -7.59
CA ARG A 268 28.61 -21.06 -6.55
C ARG A 268 27.94 -20.16 -5.52
N THR A 269 27.08 -19.23 -5.96
CA THR A 269 26.29 -18.37 -5.06
C THR A 269 25.41 -19.22 -4.16
N HIS A 270 24.74 -20.23 -4.73
CA HIS A 270 23.86 -21.13 -3.99
C HIS A 270 24.62 -21.99 -2.97
N ASP A 271 25.81 -22.47 -3.31
CA ASP A 271 26.65 -23.26 -2.41
C ASP A 271 27.17 -22.43 -1.23
N ILE A 272 27.59 -21.19 -1.46
CA ILE A 272 27.96 -20.24 -0.39
C ILE A 272 26.78 -20.02 0.57
N ILE A 273 25.58 -19.82 0.04
CA ILE A 273 24.37 -19.63 0.87
C ILE A 273 24.07 -20.90 1.67
N ARG A 274 24.10 -22.09 1.04
CA ARG A 274 23.87 -23.38 1.73
C ARG A 274 24.88 -23.63 2.85
N ALA A 275 26.15 -23.31 2.63
CA ALA A 275 27.20 -23.45 3.64
C ALA A 275 27.03 -22.50 4.83
N GLY A 276 26.31 -21.38 4.66
CA GLY A 276 26.04 -20.42 5.73
C GLY A 276 24.70 -20.62 6.46
N MET A 277 23.90 -21.62 6.09
CA MET A 277 22.53 -21.82 6.62
C MET A 277 22.48 -22.11 8.11
N ASP A 278 23.50 -22.78 8.66
CA ASP A 278 23.66 -23.07 10.09
C ASP A 278 23.88 -21.82 10.95
N ARG A 279 24.18 -20.68 10.31
CA ARG A 279 24.32 -19.36 10.93
C ARG A 279 23.23 -18.38 10.55
N SER A 280 22.18 -18.85 9.84
CA SER A 280 21.01 -18.04 9.51
C SER A 280 20.05 -17.95 10.68
N PRO A 281 19.69 -16.76 11.19
CA PRO A 281 18.78 -16.60 12.31
C PRO A 281 17.37 -17.14 12.02
N MET A 282 16.99 -17.23 10.75
CA MET A 282 15.72 -17.83 10.30
C MET A 282 15.71 -19.36 10.46
N TYR A 283 16.83 -20.02 10.13
CA TYR A 283 16.93 -21.48 10.09
C TYR A 283 17.43 -22.09 11.41
N THR A 284 17.99 -21.27 12.28
CA THR A 284 18.39 -21.66 13.64
C THR A 284 17.31 -21.40 14.70
N GLY A 285 16.16 -20.84 14.32
CA GLY A 285 15.07 -20.55 15.25
C GLY A 285 15.27 -19.32 16.14
N VAL A 286 16.26 -18.46 15.84
CA VAL A 286 16.49 -17.20 16.57
C VAL A 286 15.40 -16.18 16.24
N ILE A 287 14.91 -16.15 14.99
CA ILE A 287 13.76 -15.36 14.57
C ILE A 287 12.50 -16.20 14.74
N GLU A 288 11.55 -15.69 15.52
CA GLU A 288 10.23 -16.29 15.72
C GLU A 288 9.22 -15.80 14.68
N GLY A 289 9.41 -14.58 14.17
CA GLY A 289 8.51 -13.89 13.24
C GLY A 289 8.45 -14.53 11.86
N VAL A 290 7.24 -14.62 11.30
CA VAL A 290 7.01 -15.14 9.95
C VAL A 290 7.44 -14.12 8.89
N GLY A 291 8.21 -14.56 7.90
CA GLY A 291 8.66 -13.74 6.78
C GLY A 291 7.66 -13.66 5.62
N PRO A 292 7.76 -12.66 4.73
CA PRO A 292 6.85 -12.48 3.62
C PRO A 292 7.05 -13.54 2.52
N ARG A 293 5.96 -14.17 2.11
CA ARG A 293 5.95 -15.18 1.04
C ARG A 293 6.42 -14.65 -0.31
N TYR A 294 6.11 -13.39 -0.63
CA TYR A 294 6.34 -12.77 -1.94
C TYR A 294 7.56 -11.84 -2.00
N CYS A 295 8.30 -11.71 -0.90
CA CYS A 295 9.63 -11.10 -0.85
C CYS A 295 10.50 -11.97 0.05
N PRO A 296 10.69 -13.26 -0.31
CA PRO A 296 11.49 -14.18 0.51
C PRO A 296 12.94 -13.72 0.54
N SER A 297 13.63 -14.06 1.61
CA SER A 297 15.08 -13.92 1.66
C SER A 297 15.73 -14.81 0.59
N ILE A 298 17.00 -14.56 0.28
CA ILE A 298 17.69 -15.40 -0.70
C ILE A 298 17.83 -16.83 -0.16
N GLU A 299 17.98 -17.00 1.14
CA GLU A 299 18.00 -18.30 1.82
C GLU A 299 16.70 -19.07 1.55
N ASP A 300 15.54 -18.42 1.72
CA ASP A 300 14.24 -19.02 1.44
C ASP A 300 14.09 -19.43 -0.02
N LYS A 301 14.62 -18.62 -0.97
CA LYS A 301 14.57 -18.94 -2.40
C LYS A 301 15.38 -20.21 -2.71
N ILE A 302 16.58 -20.31 -2.16
CA ILE A 302 17.46 -21.48 -2.39
C ILE A 302 16.85 -22.75 -1.83
N VAL A 303 16.14 -22.68 -0.70
CA VAL A 303 15.47 -23.85 -0.12
C VAL A 303 14.18 -24.19 -0.87
N ARG A 304 13.31 -23.20 -1.12
CA ARG A 304 11.99 -23.43 -1.73
C ARG A 304 12.05 -23.77 -3.23
N PHE A 305 13.09 -23.31 -3.91
CA PHE A 305 13.30 -23.49 -5.36
C PHE A 305 14.65 -24.14 -5.62
N ALA A 306 14.94 -25.22 -4.88
CA ALA A 306 16.24 -25.93 -4.91
C ALA A 306 16.59 -26.51 -6.31
N ASP A 307 15.59 -26.71 -7.17
CA ASP A 307 15.72 -27.13 -8.56
C ASP A 307 16.15 -26.01 -9.53
N LYS A 308 16.18 -24.74 -9.06
CA LYS A 308 16.61 -23.60 -9.86
C LYS A 308 18.09 -23.34 -9.68
N ASN A 309 18.84 -23.30 -10.78
CA ASN A 309 20.29 -23.03 -10.76
C ASN A 309 20.61 -21.52 -10.75
N SER A 310 19.60 -20.68 -10.88
CA SER A 310 19.77 -19.23 -11.04
C SER A 310 18.52 -18.47 -10.62
N HIS A 311 18.73 -17.33 -9.94
CA HIS A 311 17.68 -16.35 -9.63
C HIS A 311 18.09 -14.99 -10.18
N GLN A 312 17.16 -14.30 -10.81
CA GLN A 312 17.35 -12.96 -11.32
C GLN A 312 17.47 -11.93 -10.18
N ILE A 313 18.46 -11.03 -10.31
CA ILE A 313 18.76 -9.96 -9.37
C ILE A 313 18.74 -8.64 -10.11
N PHE A 314 17.93 -7.69 -9.65
CA PHE A 314 17.88 -6.34 -10.19
C PHE A 314 18.84 -5.46 -9.40
N ILE A 315 19.74 -4.80 -10.09
CA ILE A 315 20.66 -3.81 -9.54
C ILE A 315 20.04 -2.44 -9.76
N GLU A 316 19.48 -1.89 -8.70
CA GLU A 316 18.64 -0.70 -8.72
C GLU A 316 19.37 0.47 -8.04
N PRO A 317 19.62 1.59 -8.75
CA PRO A 317 20.20 2.79 -8.12
C PRO A 317 19.25 3.36 -7.05
N GLU A 318 19.83 3.83 -5.93
CA GLU A 318 19.07 4.47 -4.84
C GLU A 318 18.91 5.99 -5.03
N GLY A 319 19.53 6.58 -6.03
CA GLY A 319 19.42 8.00 -6.35
C GLY A 319 20.42 8.49 -7.38
N LEU A 320 20.29 9.76 -7.77
CA LEU A 320 21.10 10.40 -8.80
C LEU A 320 22.43 10.96 -8.27
N THR A 321 22.51 11.18 -6.96
CA THR A 321 23.65 11.81 -6.28
C THR A 321 24.37 10.86 -5.33
N THR A 322 24.01 9.58 -5.35
CA THR A 322 24.63 8.52 -4.54
C THR A 322 25.20 7.42 -5.43
N HIS A 323 26.23 6.73 -4.96
CA HIS A 323 26.75 5.51 -5.55
C HIS A 323 26.13 4.24 -4.94
N GLU A 324 25.09 4.39 -4.10
CA GLU A 324 24.44 3.27 -3.44
C GLU A 324 23.52 2.53 -4.41
N LEU A 325 23.72 1.21 -4.50
CA LEU A 325 22.87 0.30 -5.28
C LEU A 325 22.09 -0.63 -4.35
N TYR A 326 20.85 -0.89 -4.72
CA TYR A 326 19.96 -1.87 -4.09
C TYR A 326 19.88 -3.13 -4.95
N PRO A 327 20.55 -4.24 -4.58
CA PRO A 327 20.47 -5.50 -5.32
C PRO A 327 19.17 -6.24 -4.94
N ASN A 328 18.08 -5.90 -5.62
CA ASN A 328 16.76 -6.46 -5.37
C ASN A 328 16.72 -7.94 -5.73
N GLY A 329 16.40 -8.78 -4.75
CA GLY A 329 16.31 -10.22 -4.92
C GLY A 329 17.26 -11.03 -4.03
N ILE A 330 18.21 -10.37 -3.36
CA ILE A 330 19.14 -10.99 -2.41
C ILE A 330 19.00 -10.47 -0.98
N SER A 331 17.77 -10.10 -0.56
CA SER A 331 17.52 -9.82 0.86
C SER A 331 18.00 -11.00 1.70
N THR A 332 18.77 -10.73 2.75
CA THR A 332 19.43 -11.78 3.55
C THR A 332 19.62 -11.36 4.98
N SER A 333 19.67 -12.33 5.87
CA SER A 333 20.10 -12.20 7.26
C SER A 333 21.35 -13.00 7.59
N LEU A 334 22.01 -13.59 6.60
CA LEU A 334 23.25 -14.33 6.78
C LEU A 334 24.36 -13.46 7.38
N PRO A 335 25.37 -14.04 8.04
CA PRO A 335 26.53 -13.32 8.56
C PRO A 335 27.26 -12.53 7.47
N PHE A 336 27.94 -11.46 7.87
CA PHE A 336 28.55 -10.52 6.92
C PHE A 336 29.63 -11.15 6.02
N ASP A 337 30.41 -12.08 6.53
CA ASP A 337 31.38 -12.86 5.74
C ASP A 337 30.72 -13.61 4.59
N VAL A 338 29.59 -14.29 4.86
CA VAL A 338 28.79 -14.96 3.83
C VAL A 338 28.20 -13.97 2.84
N GLN A 339 27.74 -12.80 3.31
CA GLN A 339 27.19 -11.76 2.42
C GLN A 339 28.25 -11.26 1.42
N ILE A 340 29.50 -11.06 1.84
CA ILE A 340 30.58 -10.66 0.94
C ILE A 340 30.81 -11.72 -0.14
N GLU A 341 30.90 -12.99 0.25
CA GLU A 341 31.17 -14.09 -0.67
C GLU A 341 30.03 -14.28 -1.67
N LEU A 342 28.77 -14.28 -1.20
CA LEU A 342 27.60 -14.43 -2.09
C LEU A 342 27.48 -13.29 -3.09
N VAL A 343 27.71 -12.04 -2.66
CA VAL A 343 27.66 -10.87 -3.54
C VAL A 343 28.74 -10.98 -4.61
N ARG A 344 29.98 -11.27 -4.22
CA ARG A 344 31.12 -11.36 -5.13
C ARG A 344 31.13 -12.59 -6.03
N SER A 345 30.26 -13.57 -5.77
CA SER A 345 30.09 -14.72 -6.64
C SER A 345 29.24 -14.44 -7.88
N MET A 346 28.50 -13.31 -7.92
CA MET A 346 27.63 -12.94 -9.02
C MET A 346 28.39 -12.17 -10.11
N LYS A 347 28.00 -12.40 -11.37
CA LYS A 347 28.62 -11.78 -12.55
C LYS A 347 28.50 -10.25 -12.50
N GLY A 348 29.62 -9.55 -12.68
CA GLY A 348 29.74 -8.09 -12.63
C GLY A 348 29.89 -7.53 -11.22
N MET A 349 29.85 -8.37 -10.18
CA MET A 349 29.97 -7.99 -8.78
C MET A 349 31.20 -8.58 -8.09
N GLU A 350 32.15 -9.13 -8.84
CA GLU A 350 33.34 -9.84 -8.34
C GLU A 350 34.19 -8.98 -7.39
N ASN A 351 34.19 -7.67 -7.61
CA ASN A 351 34.93 -6.69 -6.80
C ASN A 351 34.01 -5.82 -5.93
N ALA A 352 32.74 -6.19 -5.79
CA ALA A 352 31.76 -5.36 -5.10
C ALA A 352 32.18 -5.02 -3.67
N HIS A 353 32.03 -3.75 -3.31
CA HIS A 353 32.17 -3.23 -1.96
C HIS A 353 30.78 -3.07 -1.33
N ILE A 354 30.58 -3.72 -0.19
CA ILE A 354 29.33 -3.58 0.58
C ILE A 354 29.44 -2.36 1.47
N ILE A 355 28.59 -1.37 1.24
CA ILE A 355 28.50 -0.14 2.04
C ILE A 355 27.77 -0.40 3.35
N ARG A 356 26.70 -1.22 3.30
CA ARG A 356 25.87 -1.60 4.45
C ARG A 356 25.51 -3.08 4.34
N PRO A 357 25.57 -3.86 5.43
CA PRO A 357 25.13 -5.25 5.40
C PRO A 357 23.62 -5.36 5.18
N GLY A 358 23.19 -6.45 4.57
CA GLY A 358 21.81 -6.90 4.62
C GLY A 358 21.44 -7.36 6.03
N TYR A 359 20.19 -7.25 6.40
CA TYR A 359 19.69 -7.68 7.70
C TYR A 359 18.23 -8.10 7.63
N ALA A 360 17.82 -8.91 8.60
CA ALA A 360 16.41 -9.09 8.91
C ALA A 360 16.02 -8.18 10.07
N ILE A 361 14.79 -7.68 10.03
CA ILE A 361 14.18 -7.00 11.16
C ILE A 361 12.90 -7.73 11.56
N GLU A 362 12.79 -8.01 12.85
CA GLU A 362 11.64 -8.61 13.50
C GLU A 362 10.96 -7.58 14.38
N TYR A 363 9.63 -7.50 14.32
CA TYR A 363 8.85 -6.46 14.98
C TYR A 363 7.44 -6.93 15.33
N ASP A 364 6.78 -6.24 16.28
CA ASP A 364 5.42 -6.53 16.68
C ASP A 364 4.43 -6.05 15.62
N TYR A 365 3.41 -6.89 15.37
CA TYR A 365 2.21 -6.49 14.65
C TYR A 365 0.96 -6.91 15.44
N PHE A 366 -0.14 -6.27 15.15
CA PHE A 366 -1.42 -6.48 15.80
C PHE A 366 -2.39 -7.12 14.81
N ASN A 367 -3.16 -8.11 15.29
CA ASN A 367 -4.08 -8.81 14.41
C ASN A 367 -5.14 -7.84 13.86
N PRO A 368 -5.19 -7.61 12.53
CA PRO A 368 -6.10 -6.63 11.94
C PRO A 368 -7.58 -6.99 12.08
N GLN A 369 -7.91 -8.21 12.48
CA GLN A 369 -9.29 -8.58 12.84
C GLN A 369 -9.78 -7.88 14.12
N ASP A 370 -8.89 -7.24 14.89
CA ASP A 370 -9.25 -6.41 16.05
C ASP A 370 -9.61 -4.96 15.64
N LEU A 371 -9.65 -4.67 14.33
CA LEU A 371 -10.04 -3.38 13.79
C LEU A 371 -11.47 -3.39 13.24
N LYS A 372 -12.10 -2.22 13.28
CA LYS A 372 -13.28 -1.87 12.46
C LYS A 372 -12.84 -1.58 11.03
N TYR A 373 -13.76 -1.55 10.07
CA TYR A 373 -13.48 -1.21 8.66
C TYR A 373 -12.92 0.22 8.50
N SER A 374 -13.17 1.10 9.47
CA SER A 374 -12.57 2.44 9.56
C SER A 374 -11.10 2.44 9.97
N LEU A 375 -10.52 1.28 10.29
CA LEU A 375 -9.21 1.06 10.91
C LEU A 375 -9.11 1.54 12.36
N GLU A 376 -10.21 1.95 12.98
CA GLU A 376 -10.30 2.16 14.42
C GLU A 376 -10.25 0.80 15.15
N THR A 377 -9.58 0.74 16.29
CA THR A 377 -9.52 -0.49 17.08
C THR A 377 -10.88 -0.79 17.74
N LYS A 378 -11.23 -2.08 17.86
CA LYS A 378 -12.46 -2.52 18.53
C LYS A 378 -12.39 -2.37 20.06
N HIS A 379 -11.18 -2.38 20.62
CA HIS A 379 -10.96 -2.43 22.07
C HIS A 379 -10.73 -1.05 22.71
N MET A 380 -10.32 -0.06 21.93
CA MET A 380 -10.02 1.30 22.42
C MET A 380 -10.57 2.34 21.46
N PRO A 381 -11.71 2.97 21.76
CA PRO A 381 -12.25 4.06 20.94
C PRO A 381 -11.23 5.20 20.75
N GLY A 382 -11.25 5.81 19.56
CA GLY A 382 -10.34 6.90 19.21
C GLY A 382 -8.92 6.47 18.85
N LEU A 383 -8.58 5.17 18.90
CA LEU A 383 -7.28 4.63 18.49
C LEU A 383 -7.39 3.94 17.15
N PHE A 384 -6.55 4.34 16.19
CA PHE A 384 -6.48 3.80 14.82
C PHE A 384 -5.12 3.19 14.56
N PHE A 385 -5.07 2.10 13.79
CA PHE A 385 -3.82 1.47 13.33
C PHE A 385 -3.74 1.51 11.81
N ALA A 386 -2.56 1.84 11.26
CA ALA A 386 -2.33 1.83 9.82
C ALA A 386 -0.90 1.40 9.44
N GLY A 387 -0.79 0.66 8.35
CA GLY A 387 0.48 0.19 7.80
C GLY A 387 0.95 -1.14 8.39
N GLN A 388 2.26 -1.27 8.61
CA GLN A 388 2.87 -2.55 9.03
C GLN A 388 2.37 -3.06 10.39
N ILE A 389 1.92 -2.19 11.26
CA ILE A 389 1.30 -2.56 12.54
C ILE A 389 0.09 -3.51 12.34
N ASN A 390 -0.55 -3.48 11.17
CA ASN A 390 -1.66 -4.34 10.77
C ASN A 390 -1.22 -5.58 9.97
N GLY A 391 0.08 -5.89 9.97
CA GLY A 391 0.62 -7.05 9.28
C GLY A 391 0.78 -6.93 7.77
N THR A 392 0.80 -5.71 7.21
CA THR A 392 1.09 -5.48 5.78
C THR A 392 2.58 -5.22 5.55
N THR A 393 3.06 -5.50 4.32
CA THR A 393 4.40 -5.10 3.87
C THR A 393 4.31 -4.44 2.50
N GLY A 394 4.65 -3.16 2.44
CA GLY A 394 4.69 -2.35 1.22
C GLY A 394 4.34 -0.91 1.53
N TYR A 395 4.97 0.00 0.79
CA TYR A 395 4.77 1.44 0.95
C TYR A 395 3.34 1.84 0.56
N GLU A 396 2.84 1.23 -0.50
CA GLU A 396 1.54 1.50 -1.09
C GLU A 396 0.40 1.03 -0.18
N GLU A 397 0.54 -0.18 0.40
CA GLU A 397 -0.40 -0.69 1.38
C GLU A 397 -0.41 0.15 2.66
N ALA A 398 0.77 0.66 3.06
CA ALA A 398 0.90 1.53 4.22
C ALA A 398 0.26 2.90 3.95
N GLY A 399 0.54 3.53 2.79
CA GLY A 399 -0.05 4.80 2.39
C GLY A 399 -1.57 4.74 2.29
N ALA A 400 -2.09 3.67 1.67
CA ALA A 400 -3.54 3.44 1.53
C ALA A 400 -4.25 3.33 2.89
N GLN A 401 -3.70 2.52 3.81
CA GLN A 401 -4.25 2.43 5.17
C GLN A 401 -4.10 3.75 5.93
N GLY A 402 -2.96 4.43 5.77
CA GLY A 402 -2.71 5.72 6.41
C GLY A 402 -3.75 6.76 6.02
N LEU A 403 -3.99 6.94 4.72
CA LEU A 403 -5.00 7.86 4.20
C LEU A 403 -6.38 7.54 4.79
N LEU A 404 -6.80 6.27 4.78
CA LEU A 404 -8.10 5.87 5.32
C LEU A 404 -8.21 6.07 6.84
N ALA A 405 -7.17 5.73 7.59
CA ALA A 405 -7.15 5.91 9.04
C ALA A 405 -7.17 7.39 9.42
N GLY A 406 -6.37 8.23 8.74
CA GLY A 406 -6.34 9.69 8.96
C GLY A 406 -7.67 10.35 8.63
N LEU A 407 -8.29 9.97 7.51
CA LEU A 407 -9.64 10.38 7.13
C LEU A 407 -10.66 10.04 8.23
N ASN A 408 -10.71 8.77 8.65
CA ASN A 408 -11.70 8.33 9.62
C ASN A 408 -11.44 8.88 11.03
N ALA A 409 -10.17 9.08 11.41
CA ALA A 409 -9.82 9.77 12.64
C ALA A 409 -10.31 11.24 12.64
N ALA A 410 -10.22 11.92 11.49
CA ALA A 410 -10.74 13.26 11.32
C ALA A 410 -12.28 13.31 11.34
N LEU A 411 -12.95 12.36 10.66
CA LEU A 411 -14.42 12.24 10.70
C LEU A 411 -14.92 12.02 12.14
N LEU A 412 -14.28 11.09 12.87
CA LEU A 412 -14.61 10.85 14.28
C LEU A 412 -14.37 12.09 15.14
N ALA A 413 -13.29 12.83 14.92
CA ALA A 413 -13.00 14.08 15.62
C ALA A 413 -14.01 15.19 15.33
N GLN A 414 -14.72 15.10 14.21
CA GLN A 414 -15.81 16.01 13.79
C GLN A 414 -17.21 15.46 14.13
N ASP A 415 -17.30 14.36 14.87
CA ASP A 415 -18.55 13.67 15.20
C ASP A 415 -19.36 13.23 13.96
N LYS A 416 -18.65 12.82 12.90
CA LYS A 416 -19.21 12.32 11.63
C LYS A 416 -19.06 10.81 11.51
N ASP A 417 -19.94 10.19 10.72
CA ASP A 417 -19.85 8.77 10.41
C ASP A 417 -18.59 8.42 9.62
N ALA A 418 -18.02 7.25 9.89
CA ALA A 418 -16.87 6.75 9.19
C ALA A 418 -17.19 6.42 7.71
N TRP A 419 -16.25 6.67 6.82
CA TRP A 419 -16.29 6.21 5.45
C TRP A 419 -15.37 5.01 5.24
N THR A 420 -15.91 3.97 4.62
CA THR A 420 -15.17 2.75 4.29
C THR A 420 -15.52 2.32 2.87
N PRO A 421 -14.57 2.32 1.93
CA PRO A 421 -14.84 1.88 0.57
C PRO A 421 -15.07 0.37 0.54
N ARG A 422 -16.00 -0.06 -0.32
CA ARG A 422 -16.26 -1.49 -0.53
C ARG A 422 -15.26 -2.11 -1.50
N ARG A 423 -15.24 -3.45 -1.55
CA ARG A 423 -14.40 -4.23 -2.46
C ARG A 423 -14.67 -3.97 -3.95
N ASP A 424 -15.88 -3.56 -4.29
CA ASP A 424 -16.28 -3.22 -5.66
C ASP A 424 -16.06 -1.74 -6.01
N GLU A 425 -15.65 -0.92 -5.06
CA GLU A 425 -15.36 0.51 -5.25
C GLU A 425 -13.87 0.81 -5.36
N ALA A 426 -13.04 0.09 -4.58
CA ALA A 426 -11.61 0.38 -4.50
C ALA A 426 -10.76 -0.84 -4.13
N TYR A 427 -9.50 -0.88 -4.60
CA TYR A 427 -8.47 -1.77 -4.07
C TYR A 427 -8.21 -1.50 -2.58
N LEU A 428 -8.34 -0.24 -2.14
CA LEU A 428 -8.34 0.14 -0.74
C LEU A 428 -9.39 -0.64 0.05
N GLY A 429 -10.61 -0.78 -0.50
CA GLY A 429 -11.67 -1.59 0.08
C GLY A 429 -11.34 -3.08 0.11
N VAL A 430 -10.73 -3.60 -0.97
CA VAL A 430 -10.24 -4.99 -1.00
C VAL A 430 -9.18 -5.22 0.07
N LEU A 431 -8.21 -4.31 0.21
CA LEU A 431 -7.15 -4.38 1.22
C LEU A 431 -7.72 -4.46 2.65
N VAL A 432 -8.60 -3.53 2.99
CA VAL A 432 -9.16 -3.45 4.35
C VAL A 432 -10.05 -4.65 4.65
N ASP A 433 -10.90 -5.05 3.70
CA ASP A 433 -11.76 -6.20 3.89
C ASP A 433 -10.96 -7.51 4.05
N ASP A 434 -9.91 -7.73 3.25
CA ASP A 434 -9.02 -8.89 3.40
C ASP A 434 -8.37 -8.91 4.80
N LEU A 435 -7.85 -7.79 5.27
CA LEU A 435 -7.20 -7.68 6.57
C LEU A 435 -8.17 -8.00 7.72
N ILE A 436 -9.36 -7.42 7.70
CA ILE A 436 -10.32 -7.52 8.80
C ILE A 436 -11.05 -8.86 8.79
N SER A 437 -11.43 -9.37 7.62
CA SER A 437 -12.20 -10.62 7.52
C SER A 437 -11.33 -11.87 7.63
N MET A 438 -10.15 -11.87 6.97
CA MET A 438 -9.26 -13.04 6.92
C MET A 438 -8.14 -13.00 7.96
N GLY A 439 -7.75 -11.81 8.42
CA GLY A 439 -6.54 -11.62 9.22
C GLY A 439 -5.26 -11.87 8.41
N THR A 440 -4.12 -11.84 9.08
CA THR A 440 -2.82 -12.10 8.47
C THR A 440 -2.06 -13.13 9.30
N LYS A 441 -1.60 -14.21 8.64
CA LYS A 441 -0.66 -15.20 9.22
C LYS A 441 0.75 -15.02 8.68
N GLU A 442 0.90 -14.26 7.61
CA GLU A 442 2.15 -13.87 6.95
C GLU A 442 1.99 -12.44 6.46
N PRO A 443 3.07 -11.68 6.26
CA PRO A 443 2.96 -10.30 5.79
C PRO A 443 2.09 -10.17 4.55
N TYR A 444 0.99 -9.40 4.67
CA TYR A 444 0.02 -9.19 3.59
C TYR A 444 0.61 -8.30 2.49
N ARG A 445 0.32 -8.65 1.24
CA ARG A 445 0.68 -7.87 0.06
C ARG A 445 -0.46 -7.84 -0.94
N MET A 446 -0.70 -6.66 -1.53
CA MET A 446 -1.71 -6.48 -2.58
C MET A 446 -1.25 -7.04 -3.92
N PHE A 447 -2.15 -7.74 -4.60
CA PHE A 447 -2.02 -8.24 -5.97
C PHE A 447 -3.35 -8.07 -6.70
N THR A 448 -3.30 -7.95 -8.03
CA THR A 448 -4.51 -7.86 -8.85
C THR A 448 -5.41 -9.11 -8.76
N SER A 449 -4.84 -10.26 -8.39
CA SER A 449 -5.61 -11.49 -8.16
C SER A 449 -6.53 -11.46 -6.94
N ARG A 450 -6.33 -10.50 -6.02
CA ARG A 450 -7.18 -10.33 -4.84
C ARG A 450 -8.48 -9.57 -5.14
N ALA A 451 -8.51 -8.81 -6.24
CA ALA A 451 -9.68 -8.06 -6.66
C ALA A 451 -10.52 -8.88 -7.64
N GLU A 452 -11.77 -9.12 -7.28
CA GLU A 452 -12.77 -9.83 -8.10
C GLU A 452 -13.18 -8.96 -9.29
N TYR A 453 -13.26 -7.64 -9.10
CA TYR A 453 -13.78 -6.68 -10.07
C TYR A 453 -12.67 -5.84 -10.71
N ARG A 454 -11.50 -6.46 -10.98
CA ARG A 454 -10.29 -5.76 -11.47
C ARG A 454 -10.47 -5.02 -12.81
N LEU A 455 -11.47 -5.35 -13.61
CA LEU A 455 -11.77 -4.61 -14.84
C LEU A 455 -12.45 -3.25 -14.53
N ILE A 456 -13.18 -3.17 -13.43
CA ILE A 456 -13.74 -1.90 -12.92
C ILE A 456 -12.68 -1.15 -12.10
N LEU A 457 -11.90 -1.88 -11.28
CA LEU A 457 -10.90 -1.32 -10.37
C LEU A 457 -9.53 -1.15 -11.06
N ARG A 458 -9.45 -0.39 -12.15
CA ARG A 458 -8.19 -0.18 -12.86
C ARG A 458 -7.40 0.97 -12.25
N GLU A 459 -6.06 0.98 -12.48
CA GLU A 459 -5.21 2.11 -12.07
C GLU A 459 -5.50 3.39 -12.86
N ASP A 460 -5.92 3.25 -14.13
CA ASP A 460 -6.18 4.38 -15.03
C ASP A 460 -7.46 5.15 -14.72
N ASN A 461 -8.40 4.58 -13.96
CA ASN A 461 -9.71 5.17 -13.68
C ASN A 461 -9.98 5.41 -12.18
N ALA A 462 -8.97 5.38 -11.32
CA ALA A 462 -9.20 5.55 -9.88
C ALA A 462 -9.79 6.92 -9.54
N ASP A 463 -9.41 7.97 -10.27
CA ASP A 463 -9.97 9.31 -10.14
C ASP A 463 -11.49 9.35 -10.50
N MET A 464 -11.89 8.67 -11.57
CA MET A 464 -13.30 8.57 -11.97
C MET A 464 -14.16 7.82 -10.93
N ARG A 465 -13.57 6.99 -10.09
CA ARG A 465 -14.26 6.24 -9.03
C ARG A 465 -14.28 6.94 -7.67
N LEU A 466 -13.23 7.69 -7.33
CA LEU A 466 -12.99 8.11 -5.95
C LEU A 466 -12.88 9.63 -5.75
N THR A 467 -12.51 10.42 -6.78
CA THR A 467 -12.24 11.86 -6.58
C THR A 467 -13.51 12.63 -6.18
N GLU A 468 -14.66 12.30 -6.74
CA GLU A 468 -15.94 12.94 -6.37
C GLU A 468 -16.27 12.62 -4.90
N LYS A 469 -16.11 11.37 -4.48
CA LYS A 469 -16.31 10.97 -3.08
C LYS A 469 -15.29 11.64 -2.14
N GLY A 470 -14.04 11.73 -2.56
CA GLY A 470 -13.00 12.46 -1.83
C GLY A 470 -13.34 13.95 -1.65
N ARG A 471 -13.97 14.57 -2.66
CA ARG A 471 -14.46 15.96 -2.60
C ARG A 471 -15.60 16.12 -1.59
N GLU A 472 -16.57 15.23 -1.61
CA GLU A 472 -17.68 15.21 -0.63
C GLU A 472 -17.16 15.07 0.82
N LEU A 473 -16.12 14.27 1.03
CA LEU A 473 -15.52 14.04 2.34
C LEU A 473 -14.60 15.20 2.81
N GLY A 474 -14.27 16.16 1.92
CA GLY A 474 -13.38 17.26 2.23
C GLY A 474 -11.89 16.94 2.08
N LEU A 475 -11.52 15.82 1.46
CA LEU A 475 -10.12 15.42 1.20
C LEU A 475 -9.51 16.13 0.00
N VAL A 476 -10.31 16.32 -1.06
CA VAL A 476 -9.84 16.76 -2.38
C VAL A 476 -9.82 18.28 -2.46
N SER A 477 -8.66 18.84 -2.80
CA SER A 477 -8.42 20.26 -3.01
C SER A 477 -9.19 20.83 -4.21
N ASP A 478 -9.35 22.15 -4.25
CA ASP A 478 -9.99 22.84 -5.37
C ASP A 478 -9.23 22.66 -6.69
N GLU A 479 -7.89 22.62 -6.63
CA GLU A 479 -7.04 22.41 -7.81
C GLU A 479 -7.28 21.02 -8.42
N ARG A 480 -7.23 19.96 -7.61
CA ARG A 480 -7.51 18.59 -8.07
C ARG A 480 -8.93 18.43 -8.55
N TRP A 481 -9.89 19.01 -7.85
CA TRP A 481 -11.30 19.00 -8.27
C TRP A 481 -11.51 19.63 -9.63
N ALA A 482 -10.90 20.80 -9.87
CA ALA A 482 -10.99 21.49 -11.17
C ALA A 482 -10.37 20.64 -12.29
N ALA A 483 -9.19 20.03 -12.05
CA ALA A 483 -8.53 19.15 -13.01
C ALA A 483 -9.38 17.91 -13.32
N PHE A 484 -9.97 17.28 -12.30
CA PHE A 484 -10.87 16.15 -12.45
C PHE A 484 -12.13 16.51 -13.27
N CYS A 485 -12.79 17.61 -12.97
CA CYS A 485 -13.96 18.08 -13.73
C CYS A 485 -13.63 18.33 -15.20
N LYS A 486 -12.49 18.97 -15.48
CA LYS A 486 -12.01 19.20 -16.86
C LYS A 486 -11.78 17.89 -17.60
N LYS A 487 -11.13 16.92 -16.96
CA LYS A 487 -10.89 15.58 -17.55
C LYS A 487 -12.21 14.86 -17.82
N ARG A 488 -13.14 14.84 -16.86
CA ARG A 488 -14.45 14.20 -17.00
C ARG A 488 -15.24 14.78 -18.15
N GLU A 489 -15.33 16.11 -18.23
CA GLU A 489 -15.99 16.82 -19.32
C GLU A 489 -15.34 16.51 -20.68
N ALA A 490 -14.00 16.50 -20.74
CA ALA A 490 -13.29 16.16 -21.97
C ALA A 490 -13.56 14.71 -22.44
N ILE A 491 -13.68 13.75 -21.53
CA ILE A 491 -14.06 12.35 -21.86
C ILE A 491 -15.48 12.31 -22.44
N GLU A 492 -16.43 13.05 -21.86
CA GLU A 492 -17.82 13.11 -22.33
C GLU A 492 -17.90 13.75 -23.73
N LEU A 493 -17.25 14.89 -23.91
CA LEU A 493 -17.21 15.61 -25.20
C LEU A 493 -16.58 14.76 -26.30
N GLU A 494 -15.44 14.12 -26.01
CA GLU A 494 -14.75 13.25 -26.98
C GLU A 494 -15.59 12.02 -27.34
N THR A 495 -16.21 11.39 -26.35
CA THR A 495 -17.12 10.26 -26.59
C THR A 495 -18.29 10.68 -27.50
N GLN A 496 -18.85 11.87 -27.27
CA GLN A 496 -19.94 12.41 -28.10
C GLN A 496 -19.45 12.76 -29.52
N ARG A 497 -18.24 13.35 -29.65
CA ARG A 497 -17.62 13.63 -30.98
C ARG A 497 -17.47 12.33 -31.79
N LEU A 498 -16.91 11.30 -31.20
CA LEU A 498 -16.73 9.99 -31.87
C LEU A 498 -18.06 9.35 -32.25
N LYS A 499 -19.10 9.52 -31.44
CA LYS A 499 -20.44 8.99 -31.70
C LYS A 499 -21.15 9.72 -32.85
N SER A 500 -20.93 11.02 -32.97
CA SER A 500 -21.57 11.87 -33.98
C SER A 500 -20.81 11.99 -35.30
N SER A 501 -19.53 11.53 -35.33
CA SER A 501 -18.67 11.57 -36.52
C SER A 501 -18.78 10.24 -37.29
N TRP A 502 -19.34 10.32 -38.51
CA TRP A 502 -19.62 9.13 -39.34
C TRP A 502 -18.67 9.01 -40.53
N ILE A 503 -18.17 7.83 -40.78
CA ILE A 503 -17.39 7.48 -41.96
C ILE A 503 -18.30 6.78 -42.96
N VAL A 504 -18.30 7.29 -44.18
CA VAL A 504 -19.13 6.78 -45.29
C VAL A 504 -18.26 5.95 -46.23
N PRO A 505 -18.74 4.82 -46.78
CA PRO A 505 -18.00 4.02 -47.77
C PRO A 505 -17.52 4.84 -48.96
N ASN A 506 -16.40 4.47 -49.56
CA ASN A 506 -15.81 5.11 -50.77
C ASN A 506 -15.41 6.59 -50.52
N THR A 507 -15.03 6.93 -49.32
CA THR A 507 -14.43 8.25 -48.97
C THR A 507 -12.96 8.08 -48.64
N PRO A 508 -12.12 9.15 -48.73
CA PRO A 508 -10.71 9.09 -48.35
C PRO A 508 -10.48 8.61 -46.92
N GLU A 509 -11.37 8.98 -46.02
CA GLU A 509 -11.36 8.56 -44.61
C GLU A 509 -11.59 7.04 -44.49
N ALA A 510 -12.55 6.49 -45.26
CA ALA A 510 -12.80 5.05 -45.28
C ALA A 510 -11.60 4.29 -45.90
N ASP A 511 -10.99 4.83 -46.95
CA ASP A 511 -9.82 4.22 -47.60
C ASP A 511 -8.59 4.19 -46.69
N SER A 512 -8.45 5.19 -45.83
CA SER A 512 -7.35 5.28 -44.86
C SER A 512 -7.44 4.26 -43.74
N ILE A 513 -8.64 3.87 -43.32
CA ILE A 513 -8.87 2.93 -42.21
C ILE A 513 -9.09 1.48 -42.67
N ASN A 514 -9.61 1.26 -43.90
CA ASN A 514 -9.90 -0.06 -44.45
C ASN A 514 -8.73 -1.05 -44.35
N PRO A 515 -7.44 -0.68 -44.57
CA PRO A 515 -6.31 -1.62 -44.43
C PRO A 515 -6.12 -2.21 -43.02
N LYS A 516 -6.70 -1.59 -42.01
CA LYS A 516 -6.65 -2.07 -40.61
C LYS A 516 -7.85 -2.90 -40.21
N LEU A 517 -8.88 -2.97 -41.09
CA LEU A 517 -10.11 -3.68 -40.83
C LEU A 517 -10.06 -5.08 -41.50
N GLU A 518 -10.62 -6.09 -40.84
CA GLU A 518 -10.78 -7.44 -41.41
C GLU A 518 -11.73 -7.42 -42.62
N THR A 519 -12.72 -6.52 -42.58
CA THR A 519 -13.69 -6.30 -43.65
C THR A 519 -13.77 -4.82 -43.93
N PRO A 520 -13.61 -4.37 -45.18
CA PRO A 520 -13.73 -2.96 -45.55
C PRO A 520 -15.09 -2.38 -45.16
N ILE A 521 -15.13 -1.07 -45.03
CA ILE A 521 -16.35 -0.32 -44.71
C ILE A 521 -17.36 -0.43 -45.91
N THR A 522 -18.50 -1.07 -45.70
CA THR A 522 -19.55 -1.26 -46.68
C THR A 522 -20.81 -0.44 -46.42
N HIS A 523 -20.97 0.12 -45.24
CA HIS A 523 -22.02 1.04 -44.82
C HIS A 523 -21.46 2.06 -43.83
N GLU A 524 -22.26 3.01 -43.41
CA GLU A 524 -21.82 4.07 -42.51
C GLU A 524 -21.53 3.55 -41.09
N TYR A 525 -20.40 3.93 -40.54
CA TYR A 525 -20.01 3.65 -39.17
C TYR A 525 -19.64 4.93 -38.43
N SER A 526 -20.09 5.08 -37.19
CA SER A 526 -19.52 6.12 -36.32
C SER A 526 -18.06 5.81 -35.97
N LEU A 527 -17.25 6.83 -35.68
CA LEU A 527 -15.88 6.62 -35.17
C LEU A 527 -15.90 5.78 -33.90
N LEU A 528 -16.93 5.94 -33.07
CA LEU A 528 -17.13 5.14 -31.86
C LEU A 528 -17.31 3.64 -32.21
N ASP A 529 -18.06 3.29 -33.24
CA ASP A 529 -18.27 1.90 -33.65
C ASP A 529 -17.00 1.29 -34.29
N LEU A 530 -16.25 2.11 -35.02
CA LEU A 530 -14.94 1.70 -35.53
C LEU A 530 -13.96 1.39 -34.37
N LEU A 531 -13.94 2.22 -33.31
CA LEU A 531 -13.09 2.01 -32.14
C LEU A 531 -13.41 0.70 -31.39
N LYS A 532 -14.62 0.16 -31.50
CA LYS A 532 -14.97 -1.15 -30.93
C LYS A 532 -14.24 -2.31 -31.62
N ARG A 533 -13.73 -2.12 -32.85
CA ARG A 533 -13.03 -3.16 -33.60
C ARG A 533 -11.68 -3.50 -32.93
N PRO A 534 -11.28 -4.78 -32.84
CA PRO A 534 -10.06 -5.19 -32.13
C PRO A 534 -8.79 -4.48 -32.63
N ASN A 535 -8.65 -4.36 -33.95
CA ASN A 535 -7.44 -3.84 -34.61
C ASN A 535 -7.38 -2.32 -34.71
N ILE A 536 -8.43 -1.59 -34.30
CA ILE A 536 -8.48 -0.11 -34.33
C ILE A 536 -8.12 0.42 -32.95
N VAL A 537 -7.19 1.36 -32.90
CA VAL A 537 -6.86 2.11 -31.67
C VAL A 537 -7.27 3.57 -31.82
N TYR A 538 -7.33 4.30 -30.70
CA TYR A 538 -7.79 5.67 -30.71
C TYR A 538 -7.02 6.56 -31.70
N SER A 539 -5.68 6.43 -31.77
CA SER A 539 -4.85 7.19 -32.71
C SER A 539 -5.18 6.98 -34.18
N ASP A 540 -5.81 5.86 -34.54
CA ASP A 540 -6.21 5.56 -35.91
C ASP A 540 -7.41 6.37 -36.37
N ILE A 541 -8.25 6.80 -35.43
CA ILE A 541 -9.54 7.47 -35.70
C ILE A 541 -9.55 8.92 -35.25
N ALA A 542 -8.62 9.35 -34.43
CA ALA A 542 -8.60 10.67 -33.77
C ALA A 542 -8.81 11.84 -34.77
N ASN A 543 -8.16 11.76 -35.95
CA ASN A 543 -8.11 12.83 -36.93
C ASN A 543 -8.86 12.50 -38.24
N LEU A 544 -9.63 11.41 -38.29
CA LEU A 544 -10.31 11.01 -39.53
C LEU A 544 -11.42 11.97 -39.95
N LYS A 545 -12.17 12.52 -39.00
CA LYS A 545 -13.28 13.44 -39.26
C LYS A 545 -13.56 14.31 -38.04
N ASN A 546 -13.92 15.58 -38.30
CA ASN A 546 -14.17 16.56 -37.24
C ASN A 546 -12.95 16.60 -36.25
N SER A 547 -11.73 16.63 -36.83
CA SER A 547 -10.51 16.72 -36.04
C SER A 547 -10.54 17.95 -35.13
N LEU A 548 -9.99 17.81 -33.93
CA LEU A 548 -9.81 18.91 -33.00
C LEU A 548 -8.55 19.70 -33.38
N ASP A 549 -8.54 21.00 -33.11
CA ASP A 549 -7.38 21.88 -33.37
C ASP A 549 -6.17 21.47 -32.51
N GLU A 550 -6.43 20.96 -31.29
CA GLU A 550 -5.42 20.45 -30.38
C GLU A 550 -5.57 18.93 -30.16
N PRO A 551 -4.46 18.22 -29.98
CA PRO A 551 -4.53 16.79 -29.62
C PRO A 551 -5.28 16.57 -28.31
N VAL A 552 -6.10 15.54 -28.27
CA VAL A 552 -6.78 15.12 -27.05
C VAL A 552 -5.75 14.60 -26.04
N ASP A 553 -5.90 15.00 -24.80
CA ASP A 553 -5.06 14.54 -23.68
C ASP A 553 -4.95 13.01 -23.64
N GLU A 554 -3.75 12.51 -23.33
CA GLU A 554 -3.46 11.08 -23.33
C GLU A 554 -4.34 10.30 -22.34
N GLN A 555 -4.59 10.86 -21.15
CA GLN A 555 -5.48 10.24 -20.16
C GLN A 555 -6.94 10.18 -20.64
N VAL A 556 -7.38 11.21 -21.36
CA VAL A 556 -8.75 11.27 -21.94
C VAL A 556 -8.90 10.23 -23.05
N SER A 557 -7.97 10.20 -24.01
CA SER A 557 -7.99 9.26 -25.14
C SER A 557 -7.92 7.79 -24.67
N GLU A 558 -7.11 7.50 -23.67
CA GLU A 558 -7.03 6.17 -23.06
C GLU A 558 -8.35 5.76 -22.40
N GLN A 559 -8.97 6.65 -21.60
CA GLN A 559 -10.26 6.36 -20.95
C GLN A 559 -11.36 6.10 -21.99
N VAL A 560 -11.46 6.92 -23.02
CA VAL A 560 -12.44 6.72 -24.11
C VAL A 560 -12.20 5.37 -24.80
N GLN A 561 -10.96 5.04 -25.15
CA GLN A 561 -10.63 3.77 -25.80
C GLN A 561 -11.01 2.56 -24.93
N ILE A 562 -10.65 2.59 -23.64
CA ILE A 562 -10.94 1.48 -22.72
C ILE A 562 -12.46 1.36 -22.50
N ALA A 563 -13.15 2.47 -22.24
CA ALA A 563 -14.59 2.45 -22.05
C ALA A 563 -15.34 1.85 -23.24
N VAL A 564 -14.95 2.20 -24.49
CA VAL A 564 -15.58 1.71 -25.71
C VAL A 564 -15.26 0.21 -25.95
N LYS A 565 -13.98 -0.18 -25.84
CA LYS A 565 -13.56 -1.57 -26.13
C LYS A 565 -14.07 -2.58 -25.10
N TYR A 566 -14.18 -2.20 -23.86
CA TYR A 566 -14.56 -3.08 -22.75
C TYR A 566 -16.01 -2.87 -22.27
N ALA A 567 -16.81 -2.04 -22.96
CA ALA A 567 -18.17 -1.69 -22.55
C ALA A 567 -19.04 -2.90 -22.15
N GLY A 568 -19.08 -3.94 -22.99
CA GLY A 568 -19.91 -5.13 -22.73
C GLY A 568 -19.45 -5.93 -21.49
N TYR A 569 -18.15 -5.96 -21.22
CA TYR A 569 -17.60 -6.63 -20.04
C TYR A 569 -17.84 -5.81 -18.77
N ILE A 570 -17.69 -4.48 -18.85
CA ILE A 570 -17.93 -3.55 -17.74
C ILE A 570 -19.39 -3.60 -17.33
N THR A 571 -20.33 -3.54 -18.30
CA THR A 571 -21.77 -3.63 -18.03
C THR A 571 -22.12 -4.96 -17.33
N ARG A 572 -21.63 -6.08 -17.85
CA ARG A 572 -21.87 -7.40 -17.26
C ARG A 572 -21.34 -7.50 -15.83
N GLN A 573 -20.14 -6.96 -15.58
CA GLN A 573 -19.54 -6.94 -14.24
C GLN A 573 -20.33 -6.02 -13.30
N ALA A 574 -20.85 -4.88 -13.77
CA ALA A 574 -21.71 -4.00 -12.99
C ALA A 574 -23.05 -4.68 -12.59
N GLU A 575 -23.67 -5.44 -13.52
CA GLU A 575 -24.86 -6.25 -13.23
C GLU A 575 -24.58 -7.33 -12.18
N ASP A 576 -23.43 -8.01 -12.27
CA ASP A 576 -23.01 -9.01 -11.29
C ASP A 576 -22.80 -8.39 -9.90
N ILE A 577 -22.19 -7.22 -9.83
CA ILE A 577 -22.01 -6.45 -8.58
C ILE A 577 -23.38 -6.11 -7.99
N GLU A 578 -24.30 -5.55 -8.77
CA GLU A 578 -25.63 -5.17 -8.27
C GLU A 578 -26.41 -6.38 -7.76
N ARG A 579 -26.31 -7.52 -8.44
CA ARG A 579 -26.91 -8.77 -7.99
C ARG A 579 -26.32 -9.24 -6.66
N LEU A 580 -25.00 -9.17 -6.51
CA LEU A 580 -24.31 -9.56 -5.27
C LEU A 580 -24.60 -8.57 -4.14
N ARG A 581 -24.64 -7.25 -4.39
CA ARG A 581 -25.00 -6.23 -3.41
C ARG A 581 -26.35 -6.49 -2.75
N ARG A 582 -27.34 -6.95 -3.52
CA ARG A 582 -28.67 -7.33 -2.97
C ARG A 582 -28.57 -8.50 -1.99
N GLN A 583 -27.63 -9.41 -2.18
CA GLN A 583 -27.38 -10.52 -1.27
C GLN A 583 -26.42 -10.13 -0.13
N GLU A 584 -25.44 -9.30 -0.39
CA GLU A 584 -24.39 -8.85 0.53
C GLU A 584 -24.91 -7.94 1.64
N ASN A 585 -25.90 -7.10 1.35
CA ASN A 585 -26.55 -6.23 2.33
C ASN A 585 -27.45 -6.99 3.30
N THR A 586 -27.52 -8.33 3.22
CA THR A 586 -28.24 -9.13 4.21
C THR A 586 -27.47 -9.08 5.52
N ALA A 587 -27.92 -8.21 6.43
CA ALA A 587 -27.32 -8.06 7.76
C ALA A 587 -27.42 -9.36 8.57
N LEU A 588 -26.33 -9.71 9.23
CA LEU A 588 -26.32 -10.74 10.26
C LEU A 588 -26.51 -10.04 11.61
N PRO A 589 -27.66 -10.25 12.29
CA PRO A 589 -27.92 -9.61 13.58
C PRO A 589 -26.85 -9.99 14.61
N ASP A 590 -26.43 -9.03 15.44
CA ASP A 590 -25.43 -9.25 16.49
C ASP A 590 -25.85 -10.30 17.54
N ASP A 591 -27.17 -10.49 17.71
CA ASP A 591 -27.77 -11.48 18.63
C ASP A 591 -27.89 -12.90 18.02
N LEU A 592 -27.25 -13.14 16.84
CA LEU A 592 -27.33 -14.43 16.17
C LEU A 592 -26.48 -15.48 16.90
N ASP A 593 -27.13 -16.57 17.33
CA ASP A 593 -26.46 -17.69 18.01
C ASP A 593 -26.03 -18.75 16.97
N TYR A 594 -24.81 -18.65 16.50
CA TYR A 594 -24.24 -19.58 15.51
C TYR A 594 -24.10 -21.01 16.07
N SER A 595 -24.00 -21.19 17.39
CA SER A 595 -23.83 -22.51 18.01
C SER A 595 -25.06 -23.43 17.78
N LYS A 596 -26.24 -22.83 17.69
CA LYS A 596 -27.53 -23.51 17.50
C LYS A 596 -27.89 -23.76 16.03
N MET A 597 -27.07 -23.32 15.08
CA MET A 597 -27.38 -23.50 13.67
C MET A 597 -27.07 -24.93 13.21
N GLU A 598 -28.09 -25.65 12.80
CA GLU A 598 -27.95 -26.98 12.22
C GLU A 598 -27.32 -26.93 10.82
N GLY A 599 -26.49 -27.92 10.48
CA GLY A 599 -25.84 -28.04 9.17
C GLY A 599 -24.51 -27.30 9.02
N LEU A 600 -24.15 -26.42 9.99
CA LEU A 600 -22.81 -25.82 10.01
C LEU A 600 -21.82 -26.72 10.75
N SER A 601 -20.62 -26.87 10.24
CA SER A 601 -19.54 -27.57 10.95
C SER A 601 -19.13 -26.83 12.22
N ASN A 602 -18.57 -27.54 13.20
CA ASN A 602 -18.13 -26.93 14.46
C ASN A 602 -17.06 -25.85 14.22
N GLU A 603 -16.16 -26.03 13.27
CA GLU A 603 -15.16 -25.04 12.88
C GLU A 603 -15.81 -23.75 12.38
N ILE A 604 -16.81 -23.84 11.49
CA ILE A 604 -17.52 -22.68 10.96
C ILE A 604 -18.29 -21.97 12.07
N LYS A 605 -18.99 -22.72 12.95
CA LYS A 605 -19.70 -22.16 14.12
C LYS A 605 -18.76 -21.37 15.02
N GLN A 606 -17.59 -21.92 15.33
CA GLN A 606 -16.57 -21.28 16.15
C GLN A 606 -16.06 -19.99 15.51
N LYS A 607 -15.70 -20.03 14.22
CA LYS A 607 -15.23 -18.85 13.49
C LYS A 607 -16.27 -17.74 13.41
N LEU A 608 -17.52 -18.08 13.08
CA LEU A 608 -18.61 -17.10 13.02
C LEU A 608 -18.90 -16.49 14.40
N THR A 609 -18.82 -17.29 15.47
CA THR A 609 -19.01 -16.81 16.85
C THR A 609 -17.88 -15.86 17.27
N GLN A 610 -16.64 -16.17 16.87
CA GLN A 610 -15.47 -15.37 17.21
C GLN A 610 -15.40 -14.06 16.41
N LEU A 611 -15.67 -14.12 15.10
CA LEU A 611 -15.47 -12.97 14.20
C LEU A 611 -16.71 -12.07 14.09
N ARG A 612 -17.91 -12.59 14.44
CA ARG A 612 -19.16 -11.83 14.39
C ARG A 612 -19.33 -10.98 13.13
N PRO A 613 -19.34 -11.61 11.94
CA PRO A 613 -19.46 -10.85 10.69
C PRO A 613 -20.79 -10.09 10.64
N ALA A 614 -20.73 -8.80 10.26
CA ALA A 614 -21.91 -7.94 10.23
C ALA A 614 -22.88 -8.27 9.07
N THR A 615 -22.39 -8.92 8.01
CA THR A 615 -23.18 -9.24 6.82
C THR A 615 -22.91 -10.67 6.32
N LEU A 616 -23.83 -11.18 5.52
CA LEU A 616 -23.71 -12.50 4.89
C LEU A 616 -22.47 -12.57 4.00
N ALA A 617 -22.13 -11.48 3.31
CA ALA A 617 -20.92 -11.36 2.52
C ALA A 617 -19.64 -11.40 3.38
N ALA A 618 -19.60 -10.68 4.50
CA ALA A 618 -18.48 -10.76 5.43
C ALA A 618 -18.30 -12.22 5.93
N ALA A 619 -19.40 -12.91 6.22
CA ALA A 619 -19.36 -14.32 6.59
C ALA A 619 -18.81 -15.22 5.48
N SER A 620 -19.17 -14.98 4.22
CA SER A 620 -18.73 -15.80 3.07
C SER A 620 -17.21 -15.72 2.80
N ARG A 621 -16.57 -14.64 3.23
CA ARG A 621 -15.12 -14.40 3.05
C ARG A 621 -14.26 -14.99 4.17
N ILE A 622 -14.88 -15.45 5.25
CA ILE A 622 -14.15 -16.11 6.34
C ILE A 622 -13.57 -17.44 5.84
N GLN A 623 -12.28 -17.62 6.00
CA GLN A 623 -11.57 -18.83 5.57
C GLN A 623 -12.22 -20.11 6.14
N GLY A 624 -12.66 -20.98 5.26
CA GLY A 624 -13.35 -22.23 5.61
C GLY A 624 -14.88 -22.15 5.59
N VAL A 625 -15.46 -20.96 5.44
CA VAL A 625 -16.91 -20.83 5.20
C VAL A 625 -17.19 -21.14 3.72
N THR A 626 -17.97 -22.19 3.50
CA THR A 626 -18.31 -22.67 2.16
C THR A 626 -19.59 -21.99 1.62
N PRO A 627 -19.83 -21.98 0.28
CA PRO A 627 -21.09 -21.50 -0.28
C PRO A 627 -22.32 -22.20 0.30
N ALA A 628 -22.20 -23.47 0.68
CA ALA A 628 -23.27 -24.22 1.35
C ALA A 628 -23.56 -23.63 2.76
N ALA A 629 -22.52 -23.28 3.51
CA ALA A 629 -22.69 -22.63 4.82
C ALA A 629 -23.37 -21.26 4.69
N VAL A 630 -23.01 -20.46 3.68
CA VAL A 630 -23.65 -19.17 3.39
C VAL A 630 -25.13 -19.36 3.06
N SER A 631 -25.48 -20.37 2.28
CA SER A 631 -26.87 -20.72 1.97
C SER A 631 -27.66 -21.11 3.22
N LEU A 632 -27.04 -21.86 4.15
CA LEU A 632 -27.65 -22.21 5.43
C LEU A 632 -27.88 -20.98 6.32
N LEU A 633 -26.94 -20.06 6.39
CA LEU A 633 -27.11 -18.77 7.08
C LEU A 633 -28.30 -17.99 6.51
N LEU A 634 -28.40 -17.89 5.18
CA LEU A 634 -29.51 -17.21 4.51
C LEU A 634 -30.88 -17.85 4.83
N ILE A 635 -30.94 -19.18 4.80
CA ILE A 635 -32.15 -19.93 5.15
C ILE A 635 -32.55 -19.66 6.61
N HIS A 636 -31.58 -19.66 7.52
CA HIS A 636 -31.82 -19.39 8.94
C HIS A 636 -32.34 -17.97 9.18
N LEU A 637 -31.77 -16.97 8.51
CA LEU A 637 -32.24 -15.58 8.55
C LEU A 637 -33.67 -15.45 8.04
N LYS A 638 -34.01 -16.12 6.93
CA LYS A 638 -35.37 -16.13 6.38
C LYS A 638 -36.37 -16.78 7.36
N LYS A 639 -36.05 -17.93 7.97
CA LYS A 639 -36.87 -18.58 8.99
C LYS A 639 -37.11 -17.67 10.21
N ARG A 640 -36.04 -16.98 10.67
CA ARG A 640 -36.13 -16.03 11.79
C ARG A 640 -37.02 -14.81 11.45
N ALA A 641 -36.90 -14.28 10.22
CA ALA A 641 -37.74 -13.17 9.77
C ALA A 641 -39.23 -13.56 9.70
N ILE A 642 -39.55 -14.79 9.26
CA ILE A 642 -40.92 -15.32 9.24
C ILE A 642 -41.43 -15.49 10.66
N ALA A 643 -40.65 -16.09 11.56
CA ALA A 643 -41.06 -16.28 12.96
C ALA A 643 -41.34 -14.94 13.70
N ARG A 644 -40.55 -13.89 13.42
CA ARG A 644 -40.76 -12.53 13.94
C ARG A 644 -41.99 -11.81 13.36
N LYS A 645 -42.46 -12.21 12.17
CA LYS A 645 -43.70 -11.66 11.58
C LYS A 645 -44.96 -12.38 12.07
N SER A 646 -44.78 -13.58 12.62
CA SER A 646 -45.89 -14.44 13.13
C SER A 646 -46.07 -14.32 14.64
N ALA A 647 -45.18 -13.65 15.36
CA ALA A 647 -45.26 -13.29 16.78
C ALA A 647 -45.62 -11.80 16.93
#